data_af7f558bf3a1a37d1f0629b245a56709
#
_entry.id   af7f558bf3a1a37d1f0629b245a56709
#
_cell.length_a   1.000
_cell.length_b   1.000
_cell.length_c   1.000
_cell.angle_alpha   90.00
_cell.angle_beta   90.00
_cell.angle_gamma   90.00
#
_symmetry.space_group_name_H-M   'P 1'
#
loop_
_entity.id
_entity.type
_entity.pdbx_description
1 polymer ?
#
loop_
_entity_poly.entity_id
_entity_poly.type
_entity_poly.pdbx_seq_one_letter_code
_entity_poly.pdbx_strand_id
1 'polypeptide(L)'
;MSKSLLLALVVICAAAPAPAPRPSAFLTGDWDVYVALSATPKFGFEGWRRMGFAHFAGADSGLVGFLRRRTGEPMLLANQVAIAINGDSVTLTQDARVLMRAAWHGDTLAGLQYVDGRVMGRRFRLVRRSTPFVVEHDIQVWNIPASDSQYAVTEDTLVLMPTRDGAHLATYIARPVGAGPFGVVMQRTPYRRILRGPGRWWASRGYIFIGQHVRGREESSGDVADFGDYSTDINDGYDAVEWAARLPGANGKVGMIGHSDEGRLVWFAAVSNPPHLAAISPTAATPDPWIIVPYAYMAFGPINVDWACLMRGRTMDPSTADLDIGEAIRHLPLATLPQRLGCGQIPLWDRWIAHPTLDAYWRAHAATTYIDRVRAPVLSMAGWHDDSRGPIYYTNFLLRQPHHPNWHIVMNPGAHKGVDYVAGDFGPQARYAFRDLQLRWFDHYLLGRNNGVDTLPHIDDFVMGDNVWRQENEWPLARQRLTKFYISSGGHAQTSNGDGVLDSVPPAPGTAAADTFTYDPADPTPYLIDSRELEESLNEDYTELNATRRDALVFTSAPLTRPLEVTGEMTARVWAATDRHDTDWTIMLLDVFPDGHAERVQDGLVRARFRNSLSTPVPVVPGRVYAYDIDVWFTSMVFPPGHRLRVSIASALFPKYARNLNTNGNYERDTTFVVAHQRVLHDAAHPTHITLPVIPR
;
A
#
# COMPACT_ATOMS: atom_id res chain seq x y z
N MET A 1 -81.10 -16.42 6.02
CA MET A 1 -80.56 -17.51 5.22
C MET A 1 -80.03 -16.92 3.92
N SER A 2 -78.75 -16.64 3.84
CA SER A 2 -78.12 -16.23 2.59
C SER A 2 -76.69 -16.84 2.60
N LYS A 3 -76.43 -17.78 1.70
CA LYS A 3 -75.14 -18.42 1.48
C LYS A 3 -74.35 -17.54 0.53
N SER A 4 -73.31 -16.92 1.02
CA SER A 4 -72.31 -16.24 0.19
C SER A 4 -71.31 -17.27 -0.29
N LEU A 5 -71.19 -17.44 -1.60
CA LEU A 5 -70.18 -18.25 -2.31
C LEU A 5 -68.97 -17.43 -2.40
N LEU A 6 -67.86 -17.88 -1.74
CA LEU A 6 -66.51 -17.33 -1.92
C LEU A 6 -65.89 -18.02 -3.14
N LEU A 7 -65.75 -17.28 -4.24
CA LEU A 7 -65.01 -17.73 -5.42
C LEU A 7 -63.52 -17.48 -5.15
N ALA A 8 -62.72 -18.53 -4.89
CA ALA A 8 -61.28 -18.46 -4.81
C ALA A 8 -60.71 -18.36 -6.23
N LEU A 9 -60.18 -17.20 -6.57
CA LEU A 9 -59.41 -17.00 -7.79
C LEU A 9 -58.01 -17.60 -7.57
N VAL A 10 -57.77 -18.80 -8.11
CA VAL A 10 -56.41 -19.36 -8.20
C VAL A 10 -55.71 -18.64 -9.34
N VAL A 11 -54.88 -17.66 -9.01
CA VAL A 11 -53.93 -17.07 -9.95
C VAL A 11 -52.78 -18.09 -10.13
N ILE A 12 -52.85 -18.86 -11.21
CA ILE A 12 -51.71 -19.63 -11.67
C ILE A 12 -50.71 -18.62 -12.22
N CYS A 13 -49.71 -18.22 -11.41
CA CYS A 13 -48.51 -17.61 -11.93
C CYS A 13 -47.81 -18.65 -12.78
N ALA A 14 -48.05 -18.62 -14.09
CA ALA A 14 -47.17 -19.31 -15.03
C ALA A 14 -45.79 -18.69 -14.85
N ALA A 15 -44.84 -19.48 -14.28
CA ALA A 15 -43.44 -19.10 -14.30
C ALA A 15 -43.06 -18.81 -15.75
N ALA A 16 -42.55 -17.63 -16.01
CA ALA A 16 -41.98 -17.32 -17.32
C ALA A 16 -40.97 -18.43 -17.67
N PRO A 17 -41.00 -18.96 -18.90
CA PRO A 17 -40.03 -19.97 -19.30
C PRO A 17 -38.64 -19.42 -19.05
N ALA A 18 -37.75 -20.24 -18.45
CA ALA A 18 -36.36 -19.88 -18.28
C ALA A 18 -35.83 -19.42 -19.64
N PRO A 19 -35.11 -18.30 -19.71
CA PRO A 19 -34.54 -17.84 -20.96
C PRO A 19 -33.66 -18.95 -21.55
N ALA A 20 -33.80 -19.18 -22.84
CA ALA A 20 -32.99 -20.20 -23.53
C ALA A 20 -31.49 -19.90 -23.30
N PRO A 21 -30.65 -20.93 -23.10
CA PRO A 21 -29.22 -20.75 -22.89
C PRO A 21 -28.64 -19.94 -24.04
N ARG A 22 -27.88 -18.87 -23.71
CA ARG A 22 -27.32 -18.00 -24.73
C ARG A 22 -26.24 -18.73 -25.51
N PRO A 23 -26.17 -18.60 -26.84
CA PRO A 23 -25.11 -19.22 -27.64
C PRO A 23 -23.73 -18.74 -27.20
N SER A 24 -22.73 -19.61 -27.30
CA SER A 24 -21.32 -19.27 -27.04
C SER A 24 -20.83 -18.06 -27.85
N ALA A 25 -21.37 -17.86 -29.08
CA ALA A 25 -21.13 -16.69 -29.91
C ALA A 25 -21.51 -15.35 -29.24
N PHE A 26 -22.39 -15.37 -28.22
CA PHE A 26 -22.76 -14.17 -27.50
C PHE A 26 -21.61 -13.64 -26.61
N LEU A 27 -20.67 -14.49 -26.21
CA LEU A 27 -19.52 -14.08 -25.41
C LEU A 27 -18.44 -13.36 -26.23
N THR A 28 -18.36 -13.65 -27.53
CA THR A 28 -17.33 -13.09 -28.44
C THR A 28 -17.37 -11.56 -28.47
N GLY A 29 -16.22 -10.91 -28.39
CA GLY A 29 -16.05 -9.46 -28.44
C GLY A 29 -15.38 -8.89 -27.21
N ASP A 30 -15.45 -7.56 -27.07
CA ASP A 30 -14.78 -6.80 -26.02
C ASP A 30 -15.73 -6.46 -24.89
N TRP A 31 -15.19 -6.54 -23.66
CA TRP A 31 -15.93 -6.34 -22.41
C TRP A 31 -15.14 -5.49 -21.43
N ASP A 32 -15.81 -4.56 -20.78
CA ASP A 32 -15.29 -3.92 -19.58
C ASP A 32 -15.49 -4.81 -18.36
N VAL A 33 -14.45 -4.98 -17.55
CA VAL A 33 -14.50 -5.74 -16.31
C VAL A 33 -14.60 -4.76 -15.14
N TYR A 34 -15.71 -4.81 -14.43
CA TYR A 34 -15.95 -4.06 -13.20
C TYR A 34 -15.80 -4.98 -12.01
N VAL A 35 -15.13 -4.49 -10.96
CA VAL A 35 -15.04 -5.16 -9.68
C VAL A 35 -15.83 -4.37 -8.66
N ALA A 36 -16.63 -5.07 -7.83
CA ALA A 36 -17.31 -4.41 -6.73
C ALA A 36 -16.26 -3.89 -5.75
N LEU A 37 -16.30 -2.60 -5.47
CA LEU A 37 -15.62 -2.05 -4.33
C LEU A 37 -16.36 -2.60 -3.11
N SER A 38 -15.66 -3.36 -2.27
CA SER A 38 -16.23 -3.79 -1.00
C SER A 38 -16.13 -2.66 0.02
N ALA A 39 -16.70 -1.50 -0.28
CA ALA A 39 -17.26 -0.73 0.80
C ALA A 39 -18.28 -1.67 1.44
N THR A 40 -18.11 -2.00 2.71
CA THR A 40 -19.08 -2.84 3.40
C THR A 40 -20.46 -2.24 3.17
N PRO A 41 -21.52 -3.04 2.92
CA PRO A 41 -22.87 -2.52 2.66
C PRO A 41 -23.37 -1.51 3.69
N LYS A 42 -22.83 -1.54 4.91
CA LYS A 42 -23.12 -0.58 5.99
C LYS A 42 -22.63 0.85 5.73
N PHE A 43 -21.74 1.07 4.76
CA PHE A 43 -21.32 2.44 4.40
C PHE A 43 -22.19 3.08 3.32
N GLY A 44 -23.21 2.36 2.82
CA GLY A 44 -24.05 2.87 1.74
C GLY A 44 -23.34 2.97 0.38
N PHE A 45 -22.12 2.47 0.29
CA PHE A 45 -21.30 2.49 -0.91
C PHE A 45 -21.23 1.09 -1.50
N GLU A 46 -22.14 0.76 -2.39
CA GLU A 46 -21.97 -0.32 -3.35
C GLU A 46 -21.56 0.28 -4.70
N GLY A 47 -20.29 0.62 -4.82
CA GLY A 47 -19.72 1.07 -6.09
C GLY A 47 -19.23 -0.10 -6.93
N TRP A 48 -19.27 0.07 -8.26
CA TRP A 48 -18.59 -0.80 -9.21
C TRP A 48 -17.46 -0.02 -9.86
N ARG A 49 -16.26 -0.55 -9.78
CA ARG A 49 -15.09 0.05 -10.39
C ARG A 49 -14.73 -0.70 -11.66
N ARG A 50 -14.54 0.03 -12.74
CA ARG A 50 -13.98 -0.50 -13.98
C ARG A 50 -12.47 -0.70 -13.78
N MET A 51 -12.02 -1.95 -13.71
CA MET A 51 -10.63 -2.29 -13.42
C MET A 51 -9.93 -3.04 -14.55
N GLY A 52 -10.69 -3.62 -15.48
CA GLY A 52 -10.09 -4.49 -16.45
C GLY A 52 -10.88 -4.56 -17.74
N PHE A 53 -10.37 -5.39 -18.63
CA PHE A 53 -11.01 -5.76 -19.88
C PHE A 53 -10.99 -7.27 -20.07
N ALA A 54 -11.90 -7.75 -20.90
CA ALA A 54 -11.85 -9.09 -21.44
C ALA A 54 -12.10 -9.02 -22.95
N HIS A 55 -11.28 -9.72 -23.72
CA HIS A 55 -11.45 -9.90 -25.15
C HIS A 55 -11.64 -11.38 -25.45
N PHE A 56 -12.79 -11.76 -25.93
CA PHE A 56 -13.08 -13.15 -26.29
C PHE A 56 -13.10 -13.30 -27.81
N ALA A 57 -12.08 -13.94 -28.34
CA ALA A 57 -11.94 -14.20 -29.77
C ALA A 57 -12.88 -15.33 -30.27
N GLY A 58 -13.32 -16.18 -29.34
CA GLY A 58 -14.20 -17.32 -29.60
C GLY A 58 -14.89 -17.81 -28.33
N ALA A 59 -15.43 -19.01 -28.41
CA ALA A 59 -16.19 -19.62 -27.30
C ALA A 59 -15.31 -20.32 -26.26
N ASP A 60 -14.04 -20.56 -26.58
CA ASP A 60 -13.11 -21.43 -25.83
C ASP A 60 -11.88 -20.72 -25.30
N SER A 61 -11.60 -19.52 -25.81
CA SER A 61 -10.40 -18.77 -25.41
C SER A 61 -10.59 -17.25 -25.46
N GLY A 62 -9.82 -16.53 -24.68
CA GLY A 62 -9.82 -15.09 -24.65
C GLY A 62 -8.63 -14.51 -23.88
N LEU A 63 -8.60 -13.19 -23.82
CA LEU A 63 -7.65 -12.41 -23.04
C LEU A 63 -8.41 -11.68 -21.91
N VAL A 64 -7.89 -11.73 -20.71
CA VAL A 64 -8.37 -10.93 -19.58
C VAL A 64 -7.22 -10.15 -18.98
N GLY A 65 -7.39 -8.86 -18.80
CA GLY A 65 -6.34 -7.99 -18.29
C GLY A 65 -6.89 -6.73 -17.63
N PHE A 66 -5.98 -5.87 -17.21
CA PHE A 66 -6.32 -4.59 -16.58
C PHE A 66 -6.39 -3.48 -17.62
N LEU A 67 -7.19 -2.45 -17.33
CA LEU A 67 -7.22 -1.21 -18.11
C LEU A 67 -6.31 -0.17 -17.47
N ARG A 68 -5.69 0.65 -18.31
CA ARG A 68 -5.09 1.90 -17.88
C ARG A 68 -6.20 2.82 -17.41
N ARG A 69 -6.16 3.26 -16.17
CA ARG A 69 -7.25 4.05 -15.56
C ARG A 69 -7.45 5.39 -16.24
N ARG A 70 -6.35 6.06 -16.60
CA ARG A 70 -6.37 7.41 -17.18
C ARG A 70 -6.81 7.42 -18.64
N THR A 71 -6.47 6.41 -19.42
CA THR A 71 -6.80 6.37 -20.85
C THR A 71 -7.93 5.41 -21.17
N GLY A 72 -8.23 4.47 -20.27
CA GLY A 72 -9.22 3.42 -20.50
C GLY A 72 -8.79 2.38 -21.54
N GLU A 73 -7.51 2.37 -21.92
CA GLU A 73 -6.91 1.42 -22.85
C GLU A 73 -6.43 0.16 -22.13
N PRO A 74 -6.38 -1.00 -22.81
CA PRO A 74 -5.85 -2.23 -22.23
C PRO A 74 -4.40 -2.10 -21.81
N MET A 75 -4.07 -2.62 -20.63
CA MET A 75 -2.68 -2.83 -20.23
C MET A 75 -2.10 -4.06 -20.95
N LEU A 76 -0.81 -4.02 -21.20
CA LEU A 76 -0.08 -5.05 -21.97
C LEU A 76 0.02 -6.42 -21.28
N LEU A 77 -0.38 -6.55 -20.02
CA LEU A 77 -0.43 -7.79 -19.28
C LEU A 77 -1.82 -8.42 -19.36
N ALA A 78 -2.24 -8.81 -20.55
CA ALA A 78 -3.41 -9.65 -20.70
C ALA A 78 -3.04 -11.12 -20.49
N ASN A 79 -3.78 -11.78 -19.61
CA ASN A 79 -3.65 -13.22 -19.41
C ASN A 79 -4.50 -13.95 -20.45
N GLN A 80 -3.90 -14.91 -21.14
CA GLN A 80 -4.67 -15.86 -21.96
C GLN A 80 -5.50 -16.75 -21.02
N VAL A 81 -6.80 -16.87 -21.31
CA VAL A 81 -7.73 -17.68 -20.53
C VAL A 81 -8.45 -18.67 -21.43
N ALA A 82 -8.65 -19.88 -20.92
CA ALA A 82 -9.57 -20.84 -21.51
C ALA A 82 -10.97 -20.60 -20.93
N ILE A 83 -11.99 -20.81 -21.75
CA ILE A 83 -13.39 -20.56 -21.45
C ILE A 83 -14.13 -21.89 -21.43
N ALA A 84 -14.89 -22.14 -20.38
CA ALA A 84 -15.84 -23.24 -20.31
C ALA A 84 -17.23 -22.66 -20.05
N ILE A 85 -18.19 -22.99 -20.94
CA ILE A 85 -19.59 -22.58 -20.83
C ILE A 85 -20.44 -23.80 -20.50
N ASN A 86 -21.24 -23.69 -19.43
CA ASN A 86 -22.20 -24.73 -19.04
C ASN A 86 -23.55 -24.08 -18.72
N GLY A 87 -24.47 -24.12 -19.67
CA GLY A 87 -25.73 -23.37 -19.59
C GLY A 87 -25.48 -21.87 -19.48
N ASP A 88 -25.98 -21.25 -18.42
CA ASP A 88 -25.79 -19.81 -18.15
C ASP A 88 -24.48 -19.52 -17.39
N SER A 89 -23.70 -20.53 -17.04
CA SER A 89 -22.46 -20.37 -16.30
C SER A 89 -21.25 -20.32 -17.21
N VAL A 90 -20.34 -19.38 -16.94
CA VAL A 90 -19.07 -19.19 -17.64
C VAL A 90 -17.94 -19.31 -16.63
N THR A 91 -16.96 -20.15 -16.92
CA THR A 91 -15.74 -20.31 -16.12
C THR A 91 -14.54 -19.91 -16.96
N LEU A 92 -13.71 -18.99 -16.44
CA LEU A 92 -12.45 -18.59 -17.02
C LEU A 92 -11.32 -19.25 -16.25
N THR A 93 -10.40 -19.90 -16.97
CA THR A 93 -9.25 -20.60 -16.39
C THR A 93 -7.95 -20.16 -17.06
N GLN A 94 -6.89 -20.09 -16.27
CA GLN A 94 -5.52 -19.89 -16.73
C GLN A 94 -4.64 -21.00 -16.14
N ASP A 95 -3.86 -21.69 -16.97
CA ASP A 95 -2.96 -22.79 -16.53
C ASP A 95 -3.68 -23.80 -15.62
N ALA A 96 -4.90 -24.21 -16.00
CA ALA A 96 -5.80 -25.07 -15.26
C ALA A 96 -6.32 -24.51 -13.90
N ARG A 97 -6.02 -23.26 -13.57
CA ARG A 97 -6.55 -22.57 -12.37
C ARG A 97 -7.77 -21.74 -12.73
N VAL A 98 -8.81 -21.83 -11.91
CA VAL A 98 -10.01 -21.01 -12.08
C VAL A 98 -9.66 -19.58 -11.67
N LEU A 99 -9.87 -18.63 -12.57
CA LEU A 99 -9.75 -17.19 -12.30
C LEU A 99 -11.09 -16.57 -11.94
N MET A 100 -12.14 -16.96 -12.67
CA MET A 100 -13.48 -16.39 -12.50
C MET A 100 -14.54 -17.45 -12.77
N ARG A 101 -15.62 -17.38 -12.00
CA ARG A 101 -16.90 -18.07 -12.32
C ARG A 101 -18.02 -17.06 -12.33
N ALA A 102 -18.76 -17.03 -13.40
CA ALA A 102 -19.81 -16.05 -13.65
C ALA A 102 -21.06 -16.71 -14.20
N ALA A 103 -22.16 -16.00 -14.07
CA ALA A 103 -23.45 -16.35 -14.70
C ALA A 103 -24.04 -15.13 -15.40
N TRP A 104 -24.91 -15.40 -16.38
CA TRP A 104 -25.62 -14.35 -17.10
C TRP A 104 -26.70 -13.71 -16.26
N HIS A 105 -26.70 -12.36 -16.24
CA HIS A 105 -27.75 -11.53 -15.66
C HIS A 105 -28.12 -10.44 -16.69
N GLY A 106 -29.13 -10.70 -17.52
CA GLY A 106 -29.44 -9.83 -18.66
C GLY A 106 -28.26 -9.79 -19.65
N ASP A 107 -27.74 -8.63 -19.98
CA ASP A 107 -26.58 -8.43 -20.90
C ASP A 107 -25.22 -8.38 -20.15
N THR A 108 -25.23 -8.66 -18.88
CA THR A 108 -24.07 -8.62 -18.01
C THR A 108 -23.71 -10.03 -17.56
N LEU A 109 -22.42 -10.34 -17.60
CA LEU A 109 -21.87 -11.54 -17.00
C LEU A 109 -21.33 -11.18 -15.60
N ALA A 110 -21.91 -11.73 -14.56
CA ALA A 110 -21.54 -11.41 -13.18
C ALA A 110 -21.16 -12.65 -12.36
N GLY A 111 -20.22 -12.52 -11.45
CA GLY A 111 -19.76 -13.65 -10.66
C GLY A 111 -18.70 -13.33 -9.63
N LEU A 112 -17.92 -14.35 -9.31
CA LEU A 112 -16.88 -14.31 -8.28
C LEU A 112 -15.48 -14.54 -8.86
N GLN A 113 -14.52 -13.79 -8.35
CA GLN A 113 -13.10 -13.96 -8.64
C GLN A 113 -12.50 -15.08 -7.79
N TYR A 114 -11.53 -15.80 -8.37
CA TYR A 114 -10.77 -16.84 -7.71
C TYR A 114 -9.27 -16.51 -7.81
N VAL A 115 -8.54 -16.77 -6.75
CA VAL A 115 -7.07 -16.74 -6.75
C VAL A 115 -6.58 -18.07 -6.18
N ASP A 116 -5.68 -18.75 -6.88
CA ASP A 116 -5.13 -20.05 -6.52
C ASP A 116 -6.19 -21.11 -6.17
N GLY A 117 -7.34 -21.08 -6.88
CA GLY A 117 -8.45 -21.99 -6.68
C GLY A 117 -9.38 -21.67 -5.49
N ARG A 118 -9.12 -20.57 -4.78
CA ARG A 118 -9.95 -20.09 -3.67
C ARG A 118 -10.85 -18.96 -4.12
N VAL A 119 -12.06 -18.89 -3.58
CA VAL A 119 -12.99 -17.79 -3.80
C VAL A 119 -12.46 -16.57 -3.04
N MET A 120 -12.09 -15.52 -3.76
CA MET A 120 -11.69 -14.24 -3.14
C MET A 120 -12.88 -13.43 -2.62
N GLY A 121 -14.10 -13.94 -2.82
CA GLY A 121 -15.33 -13.24 -2.47
C GLY A 121 -15.55 -11.92 -3.21
N ARG A 122 -14.64 -11.51 -4.10
CA ARG A 122 -14.84 -10.34 -4.94
C ARG A 122 -15.91 -10.62 -5.98
N ARG A 123 -16.92 -9.77 -5.98
CA ARG A 123 -17.90 -9.74 -7.06
C ARG A 123 -17.34 -8.97 -8.24
N PHE A 124 -17.53 -9.48 -9.44
CA PHE A 124 -17.21 -8.79 -10.68
C PHE A 124 -18.38 -8.88 -11.65
N ARG A 125 -18.38 -7.99 -12.62
CA ARG A 125 -19.29 -8.02 -13.77
C ARG A 125 -18.55 -7.62 -15.04
N LEU A 126 -18.88 -8.27 -16.14
CA LEU A 126 -18.41 -7.89 -17.47
C LEU A 126 -19.60 -7.23 -18.20
N VAL A 127 -19.34 -6.04 -18.73
CA VAL A 127 -20.29 -5.26 -19.52
C VAL A 127 -19.74 -5.15 -20.93
N ARG A 128 -20.52 -5.51 -21.94
CA ARG A 128 -20.09 -5.50 -23.35
C ARG A 128 -19.77 -4.08 -23.80
N ARG A 129 -18.63 -3.94 -24.50
CA ARG A 129 -18.26 -2.67 -25.14
C ARG A 129 -18.82 -2.58 -26.55
N SER A 130 -19.16 -1.34 -26.94
CA SER A 130 -19.49 -0.99 -28.32
C SER A 130 -18.26 -0.68 -29.17
N THR A 131 -17.14 -0.31 -28.54
CA THR A 131 -15.89 0.07 -29.21
C THR A 131 -14.82 -0.97 -28.88
N PRO A 132 -14.17 -1.59 -29.90
CA PRO A 132 -13.10 -2.55 -29.67
C PRO A 132 -11.91 -1.96 -28.94
N PHE A 133 -11.17 -2.81 -28.19
CA PHE A 133 -9.88 -2.46 -27.64
C PHE A 133 -8.77 -2.57 -28.70
N VAL A 134 -7.83 -1.66 -28.65
CA VAL A 134 -6.54 -1.81 -29.31
C VAL A 134 -5.58 -2.41 -28.30
N VAL A 135 -5.15 -3.67 -28.52
CA VAL A 135 -4.17 -4.35 -27.65
C VAL A 135 -2.80 -4.11 -28.23
N GLU A 136 -1.97 -3.35 -27.55
CA GLU A 136 -0.56 -3.21 -27.92
C GLU A 136 0.23 -4.46 -27.49
N HIS A 137 1.02 -5.04 -28.41
CA HIS A 137 1.74 -6.29 -28.17
C HIS A 137 3.21 -6.13 -27.78
N ASP A 138 3.79 -4.92 -27.85
CA ASP A 138 5.22 -4.71 -27.63
C ASP A 138 5.51 -3.97 -26.32
N ILE A 139 6.02 -4.74 -25.35
CA ILE A 139 6.59 -4.19 -24.12
C ILE A 139 8.10 -4.15 -24.27
N GLN A 140 8.67 -2.99 -24.46
CA GLN A 140 10.09 -2.80 -24.16
C GLN A 140 10.26 -2.72 -22.66
N VAL A 141 10.54 -3.86 -22.03
CA VAL A 141 11.08 -3.89 -20.68
C VAL A 141 12.45 -3.24 -20.75
N TRP A 142 12.80 -2.44 -19.76
CA TRP A 142 14.17 -1.97 -19.58
C TRP A 142 15.08 -3.20 -19.51
N ASN A 143 15.68 -3.53 -20.65
CA ASN A 143 16.63 -4.63 -20.77
C ASN A 143 17.99 -4.17 -20.22
N ILE A 144 18.14 -4.23 -18.91
CA ILE A 144 19.46 -4.48 -18.35
C ILE A 144 19.62 -6.00 -18.45
N PRO A 145 20.48 -6.53 -19.32
CA PRO A 145 20.58 -7.98 -19.45
C PRO A 145 20.94 -8.59 -18.12
N ALA A 146 20.11 -9.46 -17.58
CA ALA A 146 20.50 -10.28 -16.45
C ALA A 146 21.69 -11.14 -16.89
N SER A 147 22.71 -11.25 -16.05
CA SER A 147 23.81 -12.17 -16.33
C SER A 147 23.24 -13.59 -16.44
N ASP A 148 23.68 -14.33 -17.44
CA ASP A 148 23.26 -15.70 -17.65
C ASP A 148 23.64 -16.61 -16.48
N SER A 149 22.85 -17.66 -16.26
CA SER A 149 23.19 -18.72 -15.31
C SER A 149 24.49 -19.41 -15.74
N GLN A 150 25.51 -19.35 -14.89
CA GLN A 150 26.86 -19.86 -15.17
C GLN A 150 27.24 -21.11 -14.35
N TYR A 151 26.50 -21.37 -13.26
CA TYR A 151 26.86 -22.40 -12.29
C TYR A 151 25.72 -23.40 -12.11
N ALA A 152 26.07 -24.70 -12.00
CA ALA A 152 25.18 -25.67 -11.36
C ALA A 152 25.05 -25.33 -9.87
N VAL A 153 23.97 -25.79 -9.23
CA VAL A 153 23.61 -25.40 -7.87
C VAL A 153 23.48 -26.62 -6.98
N THR A 154 24.03 -26.55 -5.77
CA THR A 154 23.76 -27.48 -4.68
C THR A 154 23.01 -26.77 -3.56
N GLU A 155 22.20 -27.52 -2.80
CA GLU A 155 21.29 -26.98 -1.78
C GLU A 155 21.41 -27.76 -0.47
N ASP A 156 21.55 -27.04 0.65
CA ASP A 156 21.33 -27.54 2.00
C ASP A 156 19.97 -27.01 2.49
N THR A 157 19.03 -27.88 2.72
CA THR A 157 17.63 -27.50 2.97
C THR A 157 17.34 -27.07 4.40
N LEU A 158 18.19 -27.51 5.34
CA LEU A 158 18.10 -27.09 6.75
C LEU A 158 19.49 -27.14 7.40
N VAL A 159 19.99 -25.96 7.74
CA VAL A 159 21.15 -25.76 8.58
C VAL A 159 20.71 -24.95 9.80
N LEU A 160 21.06 -25.38 10.99
CA LEU A 160 20.75 -24.63 12.21
C LEU A 160 21.92 -23.71 12.54
N MET A 161 21.79 -22.42 12.25
CA MET A 161 22.80 -21.40 12.54
C MET A 161 22.75 -21.04 14.03
N PRO A 162 23.83 -21.17 14.80
CA PRO A 162 23.86 -20.77 16.20
C PRO A 162 23.97 -19.25 16.34
N THR A 163 23.24 -18.66 17.28
CA THR A 163 23.35 -17.28 17.71
C THR A 163 24.20 -17.15 18.99
N ARG A 164 24.65 -15.94 19.32
CA ARG A 164 25.48 -15.63 20.49
C ARG A 164 24.86 -16.02 21.83
N ASP A 165 23.54 -16.06 21.91
CA ASP A 165 22.77 -16.40 23.11
C ASP A 165 22.35 -17.90 23.15
N GLY A 166 22.83 -18.71 22.19
CA GLY A 166 22.61 -20.15 22.14
C GLY A 166 21.33 -20.57 21.42
N ALA A 167 20.57 -19.66 20.85
CA ALA A 167 19.46 -20.00 19.96
C ALA A 167 20.00 -20.53 18.61
N HIS A 168 19.12 -21.14 17.81
CA HIS A 168 19.45 -21.68 16.50
C HIS A 168 18.42 -21.17 15.48
N LEU A 169 18.90 -20.64 14.35
CA LEU A 169 18.03 -20.14 13.28
C LEU A 169 18.05 -21.09 12.08
N ALA A 170 16.86 -21.52 11.69
CA ALA A 170 16.66 -22.41 10.55
C ALA A 170 17.04 -21.73 9.25
N THR A 171 18.00 -22.30 8.54
CA THR A 171 18.67 -21.68 7.42
C THR A 171 18.72 -22.62 6.23
N TYR A 172 18.29 -22.14 5.07
CA TYR A 172 18.45 -22.74 3.75
C TYR A 172 19.67 -22.15 3.07
N ILE A 173 20.48 -22.96 2.40
CA ILE A 173 21.67 -22.49 1.67
C ILE A 173 21.68 -23.07 0.27
N ALA A 174 21.83 -22.22 -0.75
CA ALA A 174 22.12 -22.62 -2.12
C ALA A 174 23.54 -22.17 -2.50
N ARG A 175 24.32 -23.06 -3.10
CA ARG A 175 25.73 -22.80 -3.45
C ARG A 175 25.98 -23.05 -4.94
N PRO A 176 26.81 -22.19 -5.58
CA PRO A 176 27.38 -22.52 -6.88
C PRO A 176 28.29 -23.73 -6.78
N VAL A 177 28.26 -24.60 -7.77
CA VAL A 177 29.24 -25.67 -7.93
C VAL A 177 30.49 -25.11 -8.60
N GLY A 178 31.57 -24.95 -7.82
CA GLY A 178 32.83 -24.37 -8.32
C GLY A 178 33.83 -24.07 -7.21
N ALA A 179 35.02 -23.58 -7.58
CA ALA A 179 36.13 -23.38 -6.64
C ALA A 179 35.95 -22.15 -5.73
N GLY A 180 35.03 -21.19 -6.04
CA GLY A 180 34.93 -19.94 -5.25
C GLY A 180 36.17 -19.07 -5.33
N PRO A 181 36.34 -18.08 -4.43
CA PRO A 181 35.37 -17.70 -3.41
C PRO A 181 34.20 -16.90 -3.98
N PHE A 182 33.00 -17.09 -3.42
CA PHE A 182 31.73 -16.47 -3.85
C PHE A 182 31.26 -15.41 -2.86
N GLY A 183 30.64 -14.34 -3.35
CA GLY A 183 29.89 -13.41 -2.52
C GLY A 183 28.65 -14.09 -1.90
N VAL A 184 28.20 -13.60 -0.75
CA VAL A 184 27.01 -14.14 -0.09
C VAL A 184 25.86 -13.16 -0.23
N VAL A 185 24.68 -13.65 -0.65
CA VAL A 185 23.42 -12.88 -0.61
C VAL A 185 22.48 -13.54 0.39
N MET A 186 21.99 -12.77 1.37
CA MET A 186 21.16 -13.26 2.46
C MET A 186 19.77 -12.61 2.43
N GLN A 187 18.75 -13.42 2.66
CA GLN A 187 17.36 -13.00 2.92
C GLN A 187 16.89 -13.63 4.22
N ARG A 188 16.61 -12.80 5.23
CA ARG A 188 15.97 -13.24 6.48
C ARG A 188 14.44 -13.05 6.34
N THR A 189 13.66 -13.99 6.86
CA THR A 189 12.21 -13.99 6.63
C THR A 189 11.41 -14.48 7.84
N PRO A 190 10.30 -13.80 8.19
CA PRO A 190 9.32 -14.31 9.13
C PRO A 190 8.25 -15.18 8.45
N TYR A 191 8.22 -15.20 7.12
CA TYR A 191 7.18 -15.84 6.33
C TYR A 191 7.52 -17.29 6.00
N ARG A 192 6.47 -18.11 5.79
CA ARG A 192 6.62 -19.45 5.22
C ARG A 192 6.97 -19.32 3.73
N ARG A 193 8.20 -19.01 3.43
CA ARG A 193 8.68 -18.94 2.06
C ARG A 193 9.67 -20.08 1.80
N ILE A 194 9.37 -20.87 0.77
CA ILE A 194 10.37 -21.77 0.19
C ILE A 194 11.30 -20.90 -0.66
N LEU A 195 12.42 -20.48 -0.09
CA LEU A 195 13.39 -19.59 -0.74
C LEU A 195 14.24 -20.30 -1.81
N ARG A 196 13.83 -21.50 -2.27
CA ARG A 196 14.57 -22.28 -3.28
C ARG A 196 14.63 -21.58 -4.63
N GLY A 197 13.55 -20.96 -5.08
CA GLY A 197 13.54 -20.23 -6.34
C GLY A 197 14.56 -19.08 -6.35
N PRO A 198 14.47 -18.11 -5.44
CA PRO A 198 15.49 -17.09 -5.26
C PRO A 198 16.89 -17.65 -5.04
N GLY A 199 17.04 -18.70 -4.20
CA GLY A 199 18.31 -19.33 -3.91
C GLY A 199 19.01 -19.88 -5.15
N ARG A 200 18.30 -20.63 -5.97
CA ARG A 200 18.83 -21.14 -7.23
C ARG A 200 19.19 -20.03 -8.22
N TRP A 201 18.36 -18.97 -8.25
CA TRP A 201 18.62 -17.83 -9.14
C TRP A 201 19.92 -17.12 -8.79
N TRP A 202 20.18 -16.86 -7.51
CA TRP A 202 21.42 -16.26 -7.04
C TRP A 202 22.61 -17.20 -7.18
N ALA A 203 22.44 -18.47 -6.77
CA ALA A 203 23.53 -19.44 -6.83
C ALA A 203 23.98 -19.76 -8.25
N SER A 204 23.06 -19.85 -9.20
CA SER A 204 23.42 -20.04 -10.62
C SER A 204 24.22 -18.86 -11.20
N ARG A 205 24.26 -17.72 -10.52
CA ARG A 205 25.01 -16.50 -10.90
C ARG A 205 26.27 -16.24 -10.09
N GLY A 206 26.69 -17.23 -9.29
CA GLY A 206 27.97 -17.18 -8.57
C GLY A 206 27.88 -16.58 -7.17
N TYR A 207 26.72 -16.68 -6.53
CA TYR A 207 26.54 -16.25 -5.14
C TYR A 207 26.15 -17.44 -4.24
N ILE A 208 26.67 -17.49 -3.03
CA ILE A 208 26.06 -18.31 -1.99
C ILE A 208 24.81 -17.58 -1.54
N PHE A 209 23.65 -18.22 -1.66
CA PHE A 209 22.40 -17.65 -1.17
C PHE A 209 22.00 -18.27 0.17
N ILE A 210 21.59 -17.41 1.11
CA ILE A 210 21.11 -17.80 2.42
C ILE A 210 19.67 -17.31 2.59
N GLY A 211 18.76 -18.26 2.83
CA GLY A 211 17.38 -17.99 3.25
C GLY A 211 17.21 -18.41 4.70
N GLN A 212 16.97 -17.47 5.62
CA GLN A 212 16.94 -17.74 7.05
C GLN A 212 15.61 -17.33 7.67
N HIS A 213 14.97 -18.25 8.40
CA HIS A 213 13.81 -17.93 9.24
C HIS A 213 14.24 -17.20 10.51
N VAL A 214 13.52 -16.14 10.86
CA VAL A 214 13.76 -15.40 12.10
C VAL A 214 13.37 -16.23 13.32
N ARG A 215 13.80 -15.78 14.48
CA ARG A 215 13.49 -16.40 15.78
C ARG A 215 12.00 -16.56 16.00
N GLY A 216 11.56 -17.68 16.57
CA GLY A 216 10.17 -18.03 16.81
C GLY A 216 9.38 -18.46 15.56
N ARG A 217 10.03 -18.55 14.39
CA ARG A 217 9.37 -18.94 13.12
C ARG A 217 9.94 -20.25 12.59
N GLU A 218 9.05 -21.05 11.96
CA GLU A 218 9.34 -22.37 11.38
C GLU A 218 10.19 -23.23 12.35
N GLU A 219 11.31 -23.77 11.95
CA GLU A 219 12.21 -24.61 12.75
C GLU A 219 13.23 -23.79 13.58
N SER A 220 13.21 -22.45 13.54
CA SER A 220 14.08 -21.61 14.37
C SER A 220 13.71 -21.70 15.85
N SER A 221 14.71 -21.59 16.74
CA SER A 221 14.52 -21.50 18.19
C SER A 221 13.68 -20.26 18.59
N GLY A 222 13.28 -20.19 19.86
CA GLY A 222 12.47 -19.12 20.42
C GLY A 222 10.99 -19.42 20.41
N ASP A 223 10.21 -18.57 21.06
CA ASP A 223 8.76 -18.63 21.08
C ASP A 223 8.16 -17.74 19.98
N VAL A 224 6.95 -18.09 19.53
CA VAL A 224 6.14 -17.22 18.67
C VAL A 224 5.90 -15.85 19.33
N ALA A 225 5.82 -15.82 20.64
CA ALA A 225 5.68 -14.58 21.40
C ALA A 225 6.89 -13.62 21.24
N ASP A 226 8.06 -14.14 20.85
CA ASP A 226 9.26 -13.31 20.58
C ASP A 226 9.21 -12.65 19.21
N PHE A 227 8.34 -13.12 18.31
CA PHE A 227 8.20 -12.53 16.99
C PHE A 227 7.76 -11.06 17.07
N GLY A 228 8.47 -10.21 16.32
CA GLY A 228 8.25 -8.75 16.34
C GLY A 228 8.97 -8.04 17.48
N ASP A 229 9.82 -8.73 18.25
CA ASP A 229 10.83 -8.08 19.11
C ASP A 229 12.07 -7.76 18.27
N TYR A 230 12.05 -6.62 17.64
CA TYR A 230 13.11 -6.18 16.73
C TYR A 230 14.46 -5.96 17.41
N SER A 231 14.51 -5.81 18.74
CA SER A 231 15.77 -5.71 19.47
C SER A 231 16.57 -7.02 19.38
N THR A 232 15.89 -8.15 19.43
CA THR A 232 16.47 -9.48 19.20
C THR A 232 16.92 -9.63 17.74
N ASP A 233 16.09 -9.16 16.78
CA ASP A 233 16.42 -9.24 15.36
C ASP A 233 17.66 -8.44 14.96
N ILE A 234 17.99 -7.34 15.66
CA ILE A 234 19.23 -6.60 15.47
C ILE A 234 20.44 -7.49 15.76
N ASN A 235 20.43 -8.21 16.90
CA ASN A 235 21.51 -9.10 17.30
C ASN A 235 21.59 -10.34 16.40
N ASP A 236 20.46 -10.96 16.09
CA ASP A 236 20.38 -12.12 15.20
C ASP A 236 20.86 -11.77 13.79
N GLY A 237 20.56 -10.55 13.32
CA GLY A 237 21.02 -10.04 12.04
C GLY A 237 22.56 -9.89 12.00
N TYR A 238 23.15 -9.36 13.06
CA TYR A 238 24.60 -9.30 13.20
C TYR A 238 25.25 -10.69 13.14
N ASP A 239 24.73 -11.62 13.98
CA ASP A 239 25.26 -12.98 14.06
C ASP A 239 25.14 -13.72 12.74
N ALA A 240 24.02 -13.54 12.04
CA ALA A 240 23.77 -14.15 10.75
C ALA A 240 24.76 -13.67 9.68
N VAL A 241 25.01 -12.37 9.60
CA VAL A 241 26.00 -11.81 8.65
C VAL A 241 27.40 -12.34 8.94
N GLU A 242 27.82 -12.30 10.22
CA GLU A 242 29.14 -12.74 10.61
C GLU A 242 29.35 -14.25 10.42
N TRP A 243 28.32 -15.05 10.63
CA TRP A 243 28.34 -16.48 10.35
C TRP A 243 28.41 -16.75 8.85
N ALA A 244 27.60 -16.06 8.06
CA ALA A 244 27.52 -16.21 6.61
C ALA A 244 28.85 -15.90 5.92
N ALA A 245 29.56 -14.86 6.39
CA ALA A 245 30.84 -14.47 5.86
C ALA A 245 31.95 -15.54 6.01
N ARG A 246 31.77 -16.48 6.98
CA ARG A 246 32.71 -17.55 7.28
C ARG A 246 32.34 -18.89 6.67
N LEU A 247 31.27 -18.96 5.87
CA LEU A 247 30.88 -20.21 5.22
C LEU A 247 31.99 -20.72 4.28
N PRO A 248 32.14 -22.04 4.17
CA PRO A 248 33.04 -22.61 3.17
C PRO A 248 32.75 -22.12 1.77
N GLY A 249 33.72 -21.58 1.08
CA GLY A 249 33.58 -21.00 -0.27
C GLY A 249 33.10 -19.56 -0.30
N ALA A 250 32.81 -18.92 0.83
CA ALA A 250 32.49 -17.49 0.90
C ALA A 250 33.75 -16.62 0.77
N ASN A 251 33.61 -15.43 0.18
CA ASN A 251 34.68 -14.45 0.05
C ASN A 251 34.75 -13.44 1.21
N GLY A 252 33.97 -13.64 2.26
CA GLY A 252 33.92 -12.75 3.42
C GLY A 252 33.03 -11.51 3.24
N LYS A 253 32.33 -11.36 2.12
CA LYS A 253 31.41 -10.24 1.88
C LYS A 253 29.97 -10.73 1.80
N VAL A 254 29.07 -10.08 2.56
CA VAL A 254 27.65 -10.40 2.65
C VAL A 254 26.82 -9.22 2.15
N GLY A 255 25.89 -9.50 1.26
CA GLY A 255 24.82 -8.59 0.87
C GLY A 255 23.49 -9.07 1.45
N MET A 256 22.61 -8.16 1.80
CA MET A 256 21.26 -8.52 2.28
C MET A 256 20.18 -7.95 1.39
N ILE A 257 19.16 -8.77 1.14
CA ILE A 257 17.93 -8.40 0.42
C ILE A 257 16.70 -8.69 1.28
N GLY A 258 15.63 -7.99 1.04
CA GLY A 258 14.34 -8.26 1.69
C GLY A 258 13.26 -7.31 1.23
N HIS A 259 12.03 -7.80 1.22
CA HIS A 259 10.84 -7.05 0.86
C HIS A 259 9.88 -6.99 2.05
N SER A 260 9.22 -5.85 2.29
CA SER A 260 8.27 -5.70 3.39
C SER A 260 8.95 -5.89 4.77
N ASP A 261 8.45 -6.77 5.61
CA ASP A 261 9.07 -7.07 6.91
C ASP A 261 10.47 -7.69 6.76
N GLU A 262 10.73 -8.45 5.70
CA GLU A 262 12.08 -8.92 5.36
C GLU A 262 13.03 -7.75 5.09
N GLY A 263 12.55 -6.66 4.44
CA GLY A 263 13.32 -5.43 4.24
C GLY A 263 13.57 -4.68 5.55
N ARG A 264 12.64 -4.74 6.51
CA ARG A 264 12.84 -4.24 7.86
C ARG A 264 13.99 -4.98 8.56
N LEU A 265 14.04 -6.31 8.43
CA LEU A 265 15.14 -7.13 8.95
C LEU A 265 16.50 -6.77 8.32
N VAL A 266 16.52 -6.34 7.06
CA VAL A 266 17.75 -5.81 6.41
C VAL A 266 18.23 -4.53 7.11
N TRP A 267 17.30 -3.60 7.40
CA TRP A 267 17.65 -2.38 8.14
C TRP A 267 18.16 -2.67 9.54
N PHE A 268 17.55 -3.61 10.28
CA PHE A 268 18.02 -3.99 11.62
C PHE A 268 19.40 -4.64 11.61
N ALA A 269 19.70 -5.46 10.62
CA ALA A 269 21.06 -5.96 10.43
C ALA A 269 22.04 -4.82 10.11
N ALA A 270 21.64 -3.85 9.27
CA ALA A 270 22.51 -2.73 8.90
C ALA A 270 22.84 -1.81 10.08
N VAL A 271 21.86 -1.48 10.94
CA VAL A 271 22.12 -0.65 12.14
C VAL A 271 22.92 -1.37 13.21
N SER A 272 23.01 -2.71 13.19
CA SER A 272 23.93 -3.46 14.04
C SER A 272 25.39 -3.36 13.57
N ASN A 273 25.59 -2.88 12.34
CA ASN A 273 26.86 -2.60 11.68
C ASN A 273 27.88 -3.77 11.72
N PRO A 274 27.53 -4.97 11.21
CA PRO A 274 28.44 -6.10 11.19
C PRO A 274 29.58 -5.84 10.17
N PRO A 275 30.87 -6.15 10.52
CA PRO A 275 31.99 -5.84 9.67
C PRO A 275 31.98 -6.41 8.25
N HIS A 276 31.28 -7.55 8.07
CA HIS A 276 31.23 -8.23 6.77
C HIS A 276 29.99 -7.86 5.93
N LEU A 277 29.11 -6.95 6.40
CA LEU A 277 27.98 -6.47 5.62
C LEU A 277 28.46 -5.46 4.56
N ALA A 278 28.57 -5.89 3.33
CA ALA A 278 29.16 -5.11 2.24
C ALA A 278 28.15 -4.24 1.47
N ALA A 279 26.88 -4.63 1.42
CA ALA A 279 25.80 -3.86 0.79
C ALA A 279 24.42 -4.36 1.22
N ILE A 280 23.39 -3.50 1.11
CA ILE A 280 22.00 -3.88 1.42
C ILE A 280 21.06 -3.46 0.29
N SER A 281 19.94 -4.21 0.18
CA SER A 281 18.87 -3.86 -0.73
C SER A 281 17.48 -4.15 -0.11
N PRO A 282 17.04 -3.31 0.86
CA PRO A 282 15.68 -3.37 1.41
C PRO A 282 14.67 -2.77 0.42
N THR A 283 13.51 -3.42 0.25
CA THR A 283 12.44 -2.93 -0.63
C THR A 283 11.11 -2.87 0.12
N ALA A 284 10.29 -1.87 -0.20
CA ALA A 284 8.94 -1.69 0.38
C ALA A 284 8.94 -1.85 1.91
N ALA A 285 9.90 -1.23 2.59
CA ALA A 285 10.16 -1.45 4.00
C ALA A 285 10.27 -0.16 4.78
N THR A 286 9.49 -0.08 5.85
CA THR A 286 9.56 0.98 6.85
C THR A 286 10.12 0.40 8.14
N PRO A 287 11.36 0.71 8.52
CA PRO A 287 11.91 0.21 9.76
C PRO A 287 11.35 0.86 11.03
N ASP A 288 10.50 1.87 10.92
CA ASP A 288 9.92 2.58 12.05
C ASP A 288 8.43 2.24 12.25
N PRO A 289 8.09 1.34 13.19
CA PRO A 289 6.73 0.81 13.32
C PRO A 289 5.69 1.83 13.84
N TRP A 290 6.10 3.02 14.23
CA TRP A 290 5.20 4.08 14.68
C TRP A 290 4.78 5.06 13.58
N ILE A 291 5.33 4.91 12.35
CA ILE A 291 5.01 5.77 11.21
C ILE A 291 3.92 5.16 10.33
N ILE A 292 3.91 3.82 10.15
CA ILE A 292 3.00 3.19 9.19
C ILE A 292 2.34 1.92 9.75
N VAL A 293 3.10 1.00 10.31
CA VAL A 293 2.59 -0.29 10.79
C VAL A 293 3.14 -0.57 12.19
N PRO A 294 2.33 -0.69 13.20
CA PRO A 294 0.86 -0.63 13.24
C PRO A 294 0.25 0.76 13.39
N TYR A 295 1.07 1.78 13.58
CA TYR A 295 0.62 3.15 13.77
C TYR A 295 1.09 4.06 12.64
N ALA A 296 0.24 5.01 12.24
CA ALA A 296 0.65 6.15 11.43
C ALA A 296 0.51 7.40 12.30
N TYR A 297 1.64 7.99 12.69
CA TYR A 297 1.69 9.13 13.62
C TYR A 297 0.83 8.91 14.87
N MET A 298 0.91 7.71 15.45
CA MET A 298 0.13 7.25 16.59
C MET A 298 -1.38 7.15 16.36
N ALA A 299 -1.83 7.14 15.11
CA ALA A 299 -3.15 6.64 14.74
C ALA A 299 -3.04 5.17 14.36
N PHE A 300 -3.72 4.30 15.09
CA PHE A 300 -3.63 2.85 14.89
C PHE A 300 -4.25 2.43 13.55
N GLY A 301 -3.58 1.54 12.82
CA GLY A 301 -4.07 0.94 11.58
C GLY A 301 -4.77 -0.40 11.81
N PRO A 302 -6.09 -0.44 12.01
CA PRO A 302 -6.80 -1.68 12.35
C PRO A 302 -6.75 -2.74 11.24
N ILE A 303 -6.50 -2.32 10.00
CA ILE A 303 -6.33 -3.23 8.86
C ILE A 303 -5.15 -4.19 9.04
N ASN A 304 -4.15 -3.85 9.87
CA ASN A 304 -3.01 -4.73 10.14
C ASN A 304 -3.37 -5.99 10.95
N VAL A 305 -4.62 -6.15 11.35
CA VAL A 305 -5.08 -7.34 12.08
C VAL A 305 -4.99 -8.61 11.24
N ASP A 306 -5.19 -8.52 9.93
CA ASP A 306 -5.05 -9.68 9.05
C ASP A 306 -3.62 -10.21 9.05
N TRP A 307 -2.65 -9.29 8.90
CA TRP A 307 -1.24 -9.67 8.96
C TRP A 307 -0.87 -10.22 10.34
N ALA A 308 -1.37 -9.64 11.42
CA ALA A 308 -1.17 -10.17 12.76
C ALA A 308 -1.79 -11.58 12.91
N CYS A 309 -2.99 -11.81 12.37
CA CYS A 309 -3.63 -13.12 12.33
C CYS A 309 -2.82 -14.13 11.50
N LEU A 310 -2.36 -13.73 10.32
CA LEU A 310 -1.52 -14.55 9.44
C LEU A 310 -0.24 -15.00 10.14
N MET A 311 0.33 -14.14 10.98
CA MET A 311 1.62 -14.33 11.66
C MET A 311 1.50 -14.90 13.08
N ARG A 312 0.30 -15.28 13.55
CA ARG A 312 0.03 -15.69 14.94
C ARG A 312 0.74 -16.98 15.40
N GLY A 313 1.09 -17.86 14.47
CA GLY A 313 1.73 -19.15 14.75
C GLY A 313 3.21 -19.18 14.38
N ARG A 314 3.87 -20.31 14.61
CA ARG A 314 5.26 -20.55 14.14
C ARG A 314 5.35 -20.52 12.62
N THR A 315 4.29 -20.94 11.94
CA THR A 315 4.15 -20.87 10.48
C THR A 315 3.07 -19.85 10.13
N MET A 316 3.16 -19.27 8.94
CA MET A 316 2.04 -18.50 8.39
C MET A 316 0.77 -19.33 8.37
N ASP A 317 -0.34 -18.76 8.83
CA ASP A 317 -1.65 -19.37 8.77
C ASP A 317 -2.45 -18.83 7.56
N PRO A 318 -2.43 -19.51 6.41
CA PRO A 318 -3.10 -19.02 5.22
C PRO A 318 -4.64 -19.04 5.33
N SER A 319 -5.21 -19.71 6.35
CA SER A 319 -6.66 -19.70 6.56
C SER A 319 -7.21 -18.31 6.89
N THR A 320 -6.34 -17.39 7.33
CA THR A 320 -6.71 -16.02 7.65
C THR A 320 -6.85 -15.12 6.43
N ALA A 321 -6.34 -15.53 5.27
CA ALA A 321 -6.47 -14.78 4.02
C ALA A 321 -7.93 -14.65 3.54
N ASP A 322 -8.82 -15.50 4.03
CA ASP A 322 -10.25 -15.49 3.66
C ASP A 322 -11.13 -14.79 4.73
N LEU A 323 -10.52 -14.18 5.77
CA LEU A 323 -11.28 -13.46 6.80
C LEU A 323 -11.93 -12.21 6.21
N ASP A 324 -13.25 -12.08 6.40
CA ASP A 324 -13.93 -10.81 6.16
C ASP A 324 -13.67 -9.87 7.34
N ILE A 325 -12.60 -9.11 7.23
CA ILE A 325 -12.21 -8.17 8.27
C ILE A 325 -13.03 -6.87 8.24
N GLY A 326 -13.69 -6.58 7.11
CA GLY A 326 -14.41 -5.33 6.90
C GLY A 326 -15.52 -5.08 7.92
N GLU A 327 -16.27 -6.10 8.30
CA GLU A 327 -17.26 -6.00 9.39
C GLU A 327 -16.58 -6.01 10.77
N ALA A 328 -15.57 -6.88 10.96
CA ALA A 328 -14.92 -7.06 12.25
C ALA A 328 -14.20 -5.80 12.74
N ILE A 329 -13.50 -5.06 11.87
CA ILE A 329 -12.77 -3.85 12.26
C ILE A 329 -13.66 -2.70 12.71
N ARG A 330 -14.99 -2.80 12.51
CA ARG A 330 -15.95 -1.85 13.04
C ARG A 330 -16.28 -2.05 14.51
N HIS A 331 -15.96 -3.22 15.06
CA HIS A 331 -16.23 -3.48 16.46
C HIS A 331 -15.22 -2.79 17.39
N LEU A 332 -15.71 -2.48 18.59
CA LEU A 332 -14.92 -1.94 19.69
C LEU A 332 -14.96 -2.91 20.86
N PRO A 333 -13.94 -2.98 21.68
CA PRO A 333 -12.65 -2.26 21.56
C PRO A 333 -11.74 -2.93 20.52
N LEU A 334 -10.84 -2.16 19.90
CA LEU A 334 -9.87 -2.66 18.94
C LEU A 334 -8.95 -3.73 19.53
N ALA A 335 -8.67 -3.66 20.82
CA ALA A 335 -7.86 -4.63 21.54
C ALA A 335 -8.37 -6.08 21.39
N THR A 336 -9.66 -6.28 21.17
CA THR A 336 -10.29 -7.62 21.04
C THR A 336 -10.48 -8.07 19.59
N LEU A 337 -9.98 -7.32 18.62
CA LEU A 337 -10.23 -7.58 17.20
C LEU A 337 -9.72 -8.95 16.74
N PRO A 338 -8.51 -9.42 17.11
CA PRO A 338 -8.05 -10.78 16.74
C PRO A 338 -8.96 -11.88 17.25
N GLN A 339 -9.45 -11.77 18.50
CA GLN A 339 -10.35 -12.76 19.09
C GLN A 339 -11.70 -12.82 18.34
N ARG A 340 -12.21 -11.68 17.90
CA ARG A 340 -13.45 -11.60 17.11
C ARG A 340 -13.33 -12.26 15.74
N LEU A 341 -12.13 -12.19 15.16
CA LEU A 341 -11.79 -12.85 13.90
C LEU A 341 -11.49 -14.35 14.06
N GLY A 342 -11.56 -14.89 15.29
CA GLY A 342 -11.20 -16.28 15.55
C GLY A 342 -9.70 -16.56 15.58
N CYS A 343 -8.87 -15.51 15.56
CA CYS A 343 -7.42 -15.66 15.61
C CYS A 343 -6.89 -15.96 17.02
N GLY A 344 -7.72 -15.83 18.06
CA GLY A 344 -7.31 -15.98 19.44
C GLY A 344 -6.50 -14.78 19.95
N GLN A 345 -5.74 -14.99 21.01
CA GLN A 345 -4.84 -13.98 21.55
C GLN A 345 -3.54 -13.96 20.73
N ILE A 346 -3.10 -12.77 20.32
CA ILE A 346 -1.87 -12.59 19.54
C ILE A 346 -0.93 -11.68 20.33
N PRO A 347 0.21 -12.20 20.86
CA PRO A 347 1.14 -11.43 21.66
C PRO A 347 1.65 -10.15 21.00
N LEU A 348 1.88 -10.19 19.69
CA LEU A 348 2.29 -9.03 18.90
C LEU A 348 1.22 -7.92 18.93
N TRP A 349 -0.07 -8.29 18.74
CA TRP A 349 -1.18 -7.34 18.81
C TRP A 349 -1.31 -6.70 20.19
N ASP A 350 -1.21 -7.52 21.23
CA ASP A 350 -1.31 -7.05 22.62
C ASP A 350 -0.18 -6.08 22.98
N ARG A 351 1.05 -6.31 22.46
CA ARG A 351 2.17 -5.37 22.61
C ARG A 351 1.88 -4.06 21.91
N TRP A 352 1.40 -4.09 20.66
CA TRP A 352 1.07 -2.86 19.94
C TRP A 352 0.04 -2.02 20.69
N ILE A 353 -1.04 -2.65 21.16
CA ILE A 353 -2.11 -1.98 21.93
C ILE A 353 -1.62 -1.46 23.30
N ALA A 354 -0.57 -2.06 23.86
CA ALA A 354 0.00 -1.60 25.14
C ALA A 354 0.80 -0.30 25.03
N HIS A 355 1.21 0.10 23.82
CA HIS A 355 2.06 1.27 23.56
C HIS A 355 1.37 2.32 22.67
N PRO A 356 0.31 3.02 23.16
CA PRO A 356 -0.48 3.95 22.35
C PRO A 356 0.19 5.33 22.15
N THR A 357 1.44 5.49 22.58
CA THR A 357 2.25 6.71 22.42
C THR A 357 3.65 6.35 21.96
N LEU A 358 4.35 7.29 21.29
CA LEU A 358 5.76 7.10 20.92
C LEU A 358 6.65 7.09 22.17
N ASP A 359 6.73 5.97 22.84
CA ASP A 359 7.48 5.73 24.07
C ASP A 359 8.84 5.06 23.82
N ALA A 360 9.48 4.55 24.87
CA ALA A 360 10.76 3.88 24.78
C ALA A 360 10.70 2.55 23.99
N TYR A 361 9.55 1.86 24.03
CA TYR A 361 9.32 0.63 23.27
C TYR A 361 9.48 0.90 21.78
N TRP A 362 8.72 1.83 21.22
CA TRP A 362 8.78 2.14 19.77
C TRP A 362 10.15 2.65 19.35
N ARG A 363 10.80 3.48 20.18
CA ARG A 363 12.15 4.00 19.89
C ARG A 363 13.20 2.90 19.83
N ALA A 364 13.11 1.90 20.70
CA ALA A 364 14.01 0.76 20.70
C ALA A 364 13.82 -0.13 19.45
N HIS A 365 12.60 -0.13 18.89
CA HIS A 365 12.23 -0.92 17.71
C HIS A 365 12.29 -0.13 16.38
N ALA A 366 12.84 1.09 16.41
CA ALA A 366 12.97 1.94 15.22
C ALA A 366 14.43 1.99 14.74
N ALA A 367 14.67 1.60 13.49
CA ALA A 367 16.02 1.65 12.93
C ALA A 367 16.54 3.09 12.82
N THR A 368 15.65 4.09 12.66
CA THR A 368 16.06 5.51 12.64
C THR A 368 16.72 5.97 13.94
N THR A 369 16.44 5.31 15.06
CA THR A 369 17.16 5.55 16.33
C THR A 369 18.66 5.27 16.24
N TYR A 370 19.06 4.37 15.34
CA TYR A 370 20.41 3.89 15.17
C TYR A 370 20.98 4.13 13.78
N ILE A 371 20.31 4.96 12.97
CA ILE A 371 20.61 5.11 11.54
C ILE A 371 22.05 5.62 11.27
N ASP A 372 22.63 6.35 12.21
CA ASP A 372 24.00 6.83 12.18
C ASP A 372 25.05 5.70 12.18
N ARG A 373 24.64 4.47 12.49
CA ARG A 373 25.51 3.29 12.48
C ARG A 373 25.59 2.61 11.11
N VAL A 374 24.67 2.90 10.20
CA VAL A 374 24.64 2.28 8.86
C VAL A 374 25.87 2.71 8.06
N ARG A 375 26.62 1.74 7.56
CA ARG A 375 27.81 1.95 6.73
C ARG A 375 27.72 1.26 5.37
N ALA A 376 26.92 0.21 5.29
CA ALA A 376 26.72 -0.53 4.05
C ALA A 376 26.02 0.33 2.99
N PRO A 377 26.48 0.33 1.73
CA PRO A 377 25.76 0.93 0.61
C PRO A 377 24.33 0.41 0.49
N VAL A 378 23.39 1.31 0.14
CA VAL A 378 21.95 1.07 0.15
C VAL A 378 21.37 1.18 -1.25
N LEU A 379 20.79 0.09 -1.77
CA LEU A 379 19.92 0.09 -2.94
C LEU A 379 18.49 -0.21 -2.46
N SER A 380 17.57 0.73 -2.60
CA SER A 380 16.20 0.53 -2.10
C SER A 380 15.15 0.84 -3.17
N MET A 381 13.96 0.23 -3.03
CA MET A 381 12.84 0.52 -3.90
C MET A 381 11.53 0.52 -3.12
N ALA A 382 10.62 1.44 -3.46
CA ALA A 382 9.22 1.40 -3.06
C ALA A 382 8.33 2.04 -4.14
N GLY A 383 7.01 1.93 -3.95
CA GLY A 383 6.02 2.61 -4.78
C GLY A 383 5.58 3.94 -4.18
N TRP A 384 5.17 4.88 -5.03
CA TRP A 384 4.56 6.14 -4.59
C TRP A 384 3.25 5.92 -3.82
N HIS A 385 2.57 4.80 -4.08
CA HIS A 385 1.33 4.40 -3.42
C HIS A 385 1.52 3.32 -2.35
N ASP A 386 2.77 2.98 -2.03
CA ASP A 386 3.08 2.02 -0.97
C ASP A 386 3.02 2.71 0.40
N ASP A 387 2.22 2.17 1.31
CA ASP A 387 2.16 2.66 2.69
C ASP A 387 3.52 2.56 3.40
N SER A 388 4.38 1.65 2.99
CA SER A 388 5.72 1.49 3.58
C SER A 388 6.74 2.56 3.15
N ARG A 389 6.42 3.51 2.32
CA ARG A 389 7.10 4.79 1.92
C ARG A 389 8.56 4.99 2.37
N GLY A 390 9.16 3.90 2.83
CA GLY A 390 10.42 3.86 3.55
C GLY A 390 11.61 4.47 2.83
N PRO A 391 11.88 4.14 1.54
CA PRO A 391 13.11 4.54 0.88
C PRO A 391 13.37 6.04 0.92
N ILE A 392 12.40 6.86 0.52
CA ILE A 392 12.54 8.33 0.54
C ILE A 392 12.61 8.87 1.98
N TYR A 393 11.80 8.32 2.87
CA TYR A 393 11.83 8.71 4.29
C TYR A 393 13.21 8.48 4.90
N TYR A 394 13.80 7.28 4.70
CA TYR A 394 15.12 6.97 5.26
C TYR A 394 16.25 7.72 4.60
N THR A 395 16.13 8.05 3.34
CA THR A 395 17.08 8.91 2.66
C THR A 395 17.28 10.22 3.41
N ASN A 396 16.22 10.85 3.88
CA ASN A 396 16.30 12.08 4.66
C ASN A 396 17.09 11.89 5.97
N PHE A 397 17.01 10.73 6.60
CA PHE A 397 17.81 10.43 7.80
C PHE A 397 19.25 10.12 7.46
N LEU A 398 19.52 9.32 6.43
CA LEU A 398 20.89 8.99 5.98
C LEU A 398 21.63 10.23 5.53
N LEU A 399 21.01 11.13 4.76
CA LEU A 399 21.64 12.35 4.27
C LEU A 399 22.03 13.34 5.37
N ARG A 400 21.39 13.28 6.53
CA ARG A 400 21.75 14.08 7.70
C ARG A 400 22.98 13.55 8.45
N GLN A 401 23.44 12.34 8.13
CA GLN A 401 24.60 11.74 8.81
C GLN A 401 25.92 12.25 8.18
N PRO A 402 26.96 12.55 8.98
CA PRO A 402 28.23 13.06 8.47
C PRO A 402 28.93 12.07 7.53
N HIS A 403 28.66 10.80 7.69
CA HIS A 403 29.31 9.70 6.95
C HIS A 403 28.23 8.72 6.45
N HIS A 404 27.30 9.23 5.64
CA HIS A 404 26.30 8.36 5.03
C HIS A 404 26.94 7.45 3.96
N PRO A 405 26.47 6.20 3.82
CA PRO A 405 26.93 5.30 2.77
C PRO A 405 26.48 5.78 1.39
N ASN A 406 27.04 5.17 0.35
CA ASN A 406 26.47 5.28 -1.00
C ASN A 406 25.04 4.77 -1.01
N TRP A 407 24.15 5.42 -1.76
CA TRP A 407 22.75 5.03 -1.83
C TRP A 407 22.17 5.29 -3.22
N HIS A 408 21.23 4.43 -3.61
CA HIS A 408 20.43 4.57 -4.81
C HIS A 408 19.01 4.11 -4.52
N ILE A 409 18.02 4.91 -4.91
CA ILE A 409 16.60 4.65 -4.66
C ILE A 409 15.84 4.60 -5.98
N VAL A 410 14.93 3.65 -6.07
CA VAL A 410 13.98 3.52 -7.18
C VAL A 410 12.58 3.75 -6.63
N MET A 411 11.92 4.80 -7.10
CA MET A 411 10.53 5.10 -6.75
C MET A 411 9.63 4.83 -7.96
N ASN A 412 8.89 3.73 -7.90
CA ASN A 412 7.96 3.32 -8.95
C ASN A 412 6.53 3.80 -8.66
N PRO A 413 5.60 3.77 -9.62
CA PRO A 413 4.21 4.21 -9.41
C PRO A 413 3.33 3.16 -8.72
N GLY A 414 3.89 2.06 -8.26
CA GLY A 414 3.16 0.94 -7.66
C GLY A 414 2.77 1.13 -6.21
N ALA A 415 2.16 0.09 -5.66
CA ALA A 415 1.87 -0.11 -4.24
C ALA A 415 2.81 -1.19 -3.65
N HIS A 416 2.42 -1.83 -2.55
CA HIS A 416 3.27 -2.74 -1.76
C HIS A 416 3.69 -4.05 -2.47
N LYS A 417 3.03 -4.48 -3.54
CA LYS A 417 3.15 -5.84 -4.14
C LYS A 417 4.46 -6.16 -4.88
N GLY A 418 5.59 -5.68 -4.42
CA GLY A 418 6.88 -6.14 -4.90
C GLY A 418 7.42 -5.40 -6.12
N VAL A 419 8.67 -5.75 -6.45
CA VAL A 419 9.51 -5.01 -7.38
C VAL A 419 9.10 -5.12 -8.86
N ASP A 420 8.42 -6.21 -9.23
CA ASP A 420 7.98 -6.46 -10.60
C ASP A 420 6.52 -6.07 -10.84
N TYR A 421 5.82 -5.62 -9.79
CA TYR A 421 4.41 -5.25 -9.88
C TYR A 421 4.25 -3.78 -10.21
N VAL A 422 3.66 -3.52 -11.35
CA VAL A 422 3.24 -2.19 -11.75
C VAL A 422 1.74 -2.19 -11.85
N ALA A 423 1.08 -1.50 -10.93
CA ALA A 423 -0.34 -1.35 -10.98
C ALA A 423 -0.74 -0.11 -11.75
N GLY A 424 -1.90 -0.16 -12.39
CA GLY A 424 -2.58 1.00 -12.93
C GLY A 424 -2.12 1.46 -14.30
N ASP A 425 -2.38 2.72 -14.58
CA ASP A 425 -2.41 3.33 -15.91
C ASP A 425 -1.08 3.88 -16.40
N PHE A 426 0.02 3.45 -15.79
CA PHE A 426 1.30 4.10 -16.03
C PHE A 426 2.04 3.56 -17.27
N GLY A 427 1.45 2.56 -17.91
CA GLY A 427 2.00 1.98 -19.14
C GLY A 427 3.19 1.03 -18.90
N PRO A 428 3.65 0.36 -19.96
CA PRO A 428 4.72 -0.65 -19.87
C PRO A 428 6.05 -0.06 -19.42
N GLN A 429 6.30 1.20 -19.71
CA GLN A 429 7.51 1.92 -19.29
C GLN A 429 7.63 2.10 -17.77
N ALA A 430 6.53 1.92 -17.02
CA ALA A 430 6.58 1.98 -15.56
C ALA A 430 7.27 0.76 -14.92
N ARG A 431 7.50 -0.30 -15.70
CA ARG A 431 8.28 -1.45 -15.23
C ARG A 431 9.74 -1.07 -15.05
N TYR A 432 10.34 -1.66 -14.04
CA TYR A 432 11.75 -1.46 -13.71
C TYR A 432 12.43 -2.79 -13.45
N ALA A 433 13.57 -3.03 -14.09
CA ALA A 433 14.35 -4.27 -13.96
C ALA A 433 15.15 -4.27 -12.65
N PHE A 434 14.48 -4.15 -11.51
CA PHE A 434 15.10 -3.96 -10.21
C PHE A 434 16.00 -5.13 -9.81
N ARG A 435 15.60 -6.36 -10.12
CA ARG A 435 16.40 -7.55 -9.83
C ARG A 435 17.75 -7.54 -10.55
N ASP A 436 17.79 -7.05 -11.77
CA ASP A 436 19.04 -6.92 -12.52
C ASP A 436 19.90 -5.79 -11.95
N LEU A 437 19.28 -4.71 -11.49
CA LEU A 437 19.99 -3.67 -10.76
C LEU A 437 20.56 -4.19 -9.43
N GLN A 438 19.80 -5.00 -8.67
CA GLN A 438 20.29 -5.67 -7.45
C GLN A 438 21.50 -6.56 -7.76
N LEU A 439 21.46 -7.32 -8.85
CA LEU A 439 22.57 -8.18 -9.26
C LEU A 439 23.82 -7.34 -9.55
N ARG A 440 23.69 -6.26 -10.34
CA ARG A 440 24.80 -5.33 -10.63
C ARG A 440 25.32 -4.66 -9.36
N TRP A 441 24.44 -4.30 -8.43
CA TRP A 441 24.80 -3.72 -7.13
C TRP A 441 25.69 -4.67 -6.33
N PHE A 442 25.29 -5.92 -6.21
CA PHE A 442 26.07 -6.92 -5.51
C PHE A 442 27.32 -7.37 -6.29
N ASP A 443 27.28 -7.40 -7.61
CA ASP A 443 28.49 -7.61 -8.44
C ASP A 443 29.57 -6.58 -8.12
N HIS A 444 29.20 -5.32 -7.92
CA HIS A 444 30.13 -4.28 -7.55
C HIS A 444 30.64 -4.46 -6.11
N TYR A 445 29.73 -4.45 -5.14
CA TYR A 445 30.13 -4.39 -3.71
C TYR A 445 30.66 -5.72 -3.17
N LEU A 446 30.17 -6.85 -3.63
CA LEU A 446 30.56 -8.16 -3.13
C LEU A 446 31.67 -8.79 -3.98
N LEU A 447 31.63 -8.62 -5.29
CA LEU A 447 32.61 -9.24 -6.19
C LEU A 447 33.70 -8.27 -6.70
N GLY A 448 33.55 -6.96 -6.42
CA GLY A 448 34.51 -5.94 -6.84
C GLY A 448 34.48 -5.65 -8.35
N ARG A 449 33.37 -5.97 -9.04
CA ARG A 449 33.22 -5.68 -10.47
C ARG A 449 33.04 -4.19 -10.70
N ASN A 450 33.83 -3.60 -11.58
CA ASN A 450 33.63 -2.22 -11.99
C ASN A 450 32.54 -2.17 -13.08
N ASN A 451 31.29 -1.86 -12.69
CA ASN A 451 30.13 -1.84 -13.55
C ASN A 451 29.32 -0.53 -13.47
N GLY A 452 29.86 0.49 -12.78
CA GLY A 452 29.32 1.85 -12.71
C GLY A 452 28.13 2.05 -11.81
N VAL A 453 27.70 1.09 -11.00
CA VAL A 453 26.56 1.29 -10.08
C VAL A 453 26.86 2.27 -8.95
N ASP A 454 28.11 2.44 -8.59
CA ASP A 454 28.59 3.40 -7.59
C ASP A 454 28.55 4.86 -8.07
N THR A 455 28.33 5.07 -9.36
CA THR A 455 28.23 6.40 -10.00
C THR A 455 26.83 6.67 -10.58
N LEU A 456 25.86 5.81 -10.30
CA LEU A 456 24.48 6.05 -10.68
C LEU A 456 23.95 7.33 -10.01
N PRO A 457 23.06 8.09 -10.64
CA PRO A 457 22.25 9.09 -9.97
C PRO A 457 21.58 8.48 -8.74
N HIS A 458 21.37 9.29 -7.71
CA HIS A 458 20.88 8.75 -6.43
C HIS A 458 19.44 8.25 -6.48
N ILE A 459 18.62 8.75 -7.40
CA ILE A 459 17.20 8.41 -7.46
C ILE A 459 16.80 8.16 -8.92
N ASP A 460 16.18 7.02 -9.16
CA ASP A 460 15.33 6.78 -10.32
C ASP A 460 13.88 7.02 -9.91
N ASP A 461 13.31 8.14 -10.36
CA ASP A 461 11.98 8.63 -10.03
C ASP A 461 11.04 8.41 -11.21
N PHE A 462 9.95 7.68 -11.00
CA PHE A 462 8.86 7.61 -11.96
C PHE A 462 7.89 8.78 -11.76
N VAL A 463 7.92 9.71 -12.69
CA VAL A 463 7.02 10.86 -12.70
C VAL A 463 5.66 10.46 -13.26
N MET A 464 4.70 10.26 -12.39
CA MET A 464 3.32 9.91 -12.77
C MET A 464 2.66 11.06 -13.55
N GLY A 465 1.75 10.76 -14.44
CA GLY A 465 1.12 11.76 -15.31
C GLY A 465 1.86 11.96 -16.63
N ASP A 466 3.15 12.26 -16.59
CA ASP A 466 4.03 12.18 -17.77
C ASP A 466 4.42 10.71 -18.07
N ASN A 467 4.36 9.84 -17.06
CA ASN A 467 4.68 8.42 -17.13
C ASN A 467 6.09 8.15 -17.67
N VAL A 468 7.07 8.84 -17.12
CA VAL A 468 8.49 8.74 -17.49
C VAL A 468 9.38 8.53 -16.29
N TRP A 469 10.47 7.78 -16.47
CA TRP A 469 11.55 7.71 -15.50
C TRP A 469 12.44 8.92 -15.61
N ARG A 470 12.80 9.48 -14.45
CA ARG A 470 13.71 10.61 -14.33
C ARG A 470 14.80 10.29 -13.31
N GLN A 471 16.01 10.69 -13.61
CA GLN A 471 17.16 10.50 -12.71
C GLN A 471 17.46 11.79 -11.97
N GLU A 472 17.59 11.68 -10.64
CA GLU A 472 17.85 12.81 -9.75
C GLU A 472 19.07 12.51 -8.86
N ASN A 473 19.85 13.57 -8.55
CA ASN A 473 21.03 13.45 -7.71
C ASN A 473 20.82 13.92 -6.27
N GLU A 474 19.62 14.44 -5.96
CA GLU A 474 19.31 15.03 -4.66
C GLU A 474 17.86 14.83 -4.30
N TRP A 475 17.58 14.84 -3.00
CA TRP A 475 16.25 14.90 -2.43
C TRP A 475 16.30 15.64 -1.09
N PRO A 476 15.41 16.63 -0.84
CA PRO A 476 14.44 17.21 -1.76
C PRO A 476 15.10 17.88 -2.98
N LEU A 477 14.36 18.01 -4.09
CA LEU A 477 14.86 18.62 -5.31
C LEU A 477 15.09 20.12 -5.10
N ALA A 478 16.31 20.63 -5.32
CA ALA A 478 16.65 22.05 -5.11
C ALA A 478 15.81 23.01 -5.97
N ARG A 479 15.31 22.54 -7.13
CA ARG A 479 14.46 23.33 -8.03
C ARG A 479 12.99 23.39 -7.60
N GLN A 480 12.57 22.65 -6.55
CA GLN A 480 11.20 22.71 -6.04
C GLN A 480 10.86 24.08 -5.48
N ARG A 481 9.61 24.51 -5.65
CA ARG A 481 9.05 25.71 -5.06
C ARG A 481 7.87 25.32 -4.17
N LEU A 482 8.03 25.47 -2.86
CA LEU A 482 6.95 25.22 -1.91
C LEU A 482 5.83 26.24 -2.12
N THR A 483 4.75 25.80 -2.75
CA THR A 483 3.61 26.63 -3.15
C THR A 483 2.41 26.28 -2.29
N LYS A 484 1.82 27.30 -1.65
CA LYS A 484 0.61 27.13 -0.83
C LYS A 484 -0.63 27.26 -1.69
N PHE A 485 -1.56 26.33 -1.47
CA PHE A 485 -2.91 26.39 -2.00
C PHE A 485 -3.88 26.51 -0.83
N TYR A 486 -4.57 27.64 -0.76
CA TYR A 486 -5.48 28.00 0.32
C TYR A 486 -6.90 27.53 -0.01
N ILE A 487 -7.63 27.15 1.02
CA ILE A 487 -9.06 26.84 0.91
C ILE A 487 -9.89 28.11 1.19
N SER A 488 -11.04 28.22 0.53
CA SER A 488 -12.06 29.24 0.79
C SER A 488 -13.45 28.74 0.40
N SER A 489 -14.48 29.30 1.03
CA SER A 489 -15.89 29.02 0.72
C SER A 489 -16.80 30.11 1.29
N GLY A 490 -18.08 30.08 0.94
CA GLY A 490 -19.14 30.82 1.60
C GLY A 490 -19.79 30.07 2.79
N GLY A 491 -19.20 28.95 3.23
CA GLY A 491 -19.70 28.13 4.35
C GLY A 491 -20.46 26.87 3.89
N HIS A 492 -20.34 26.47 2.62
CA HIS A 492 -21.08 25.35 2.02
C HIS A 492 -20.16 24.36 1.30
N ALA A 493 -18.96 24.10 1.86
CA ALA A 493 -17.96 23.22 1.25
C ALA A 493 -18.16 21.71 1.59
N GLN A 494 -19.30 21.26 2.12
CA GLN A 494 -19.50 19.89 2.60
C GLN A 494 -19.53 18.83 1.49
N THR A 495 -19.61 19.21 0.23
CA THR A 495 -19.55 18.28 -0.92
C THR A 495 -18.85 18.93 -2.08
N SER A 496 -18.45 18.12 -3.09
CA SER A 496 -17.89 18.64 -4.34
C SER A 496 -18.88 19.50 -5.18
N ASN A 497 -20.16 19.46 -4.84
CA ASN A 497 -21.21 20.31 -5.43
C ASN A 497 -21.43 21.59 -4.62
N GLY A 498 -20.67 21.81 -3.57
CA GLY A 498 -20.70 23.02 -2.75
C GLY A 498 -19.86 24.14 -3.35
N ASP A 499 -19.53 25.13 -2.52
CA ASP A 499 -18.83 26.36 -2.92
C ASP A 499 -17.35 26.37 -2.56
N GLY A 500 -16.78 25.21 -2.18
CA GLY A 500 -15.37 25.09 -1.77
C GLY A 500 -14.39 25.33 -2.91
N VAL A 501 -13.53 26.33 -2.74
CA VAL A 501 -12.49 26.73 -3.70
C VAL A 501 -11.10 26.47 -3.14
N LEU A 502 -10.19 26.00 -3.99
CA LEU A 502 -8.77 25.83 -3.72
C LEU A 502 -7.98 26.78 -4.64
N ASP A 503 -7.21 27.70 -4.08
CA ASP A 503 -6.46 28.69 -4.85
C ASP A 503 -5.07 28.98 -4.23
N SER A 504 -4.13 29.43 -5.03
CA SER A 504 -2.82 29.92 -4.56
C SER A 504 -2.87 31.33 -3.96
N VAL A 505 -3.98 32.04 -4.10
CA VAL A 505 -4.18 33.38 -3.53
C VAL A 505 -4.62 33.25 -2.07
N PRO A 506 -3.91 33.86 -1.11
CA PRO A 506 -4.29 33.83 0.29
C PRO A 506 -5.64 34.53 0.54
N PRO A 507 -6.42 34.13 1.55
CA PRO A 507 -7.71 34.75 1.87
C PRO A 507 -7.53 36.24 2.21
N ALA A 508 -8.46 37.08 1.71
CA ALA A 508 -8.41 38.52 1.92
C ALA A 508 -8.73 38.89 3.38
N PRO A 509 -8.13 39.99 3.91
CA PRO A 509 -8.48 40.49 5.23
C PRO A 509 -9.97 40.82 5.35
N GLY A 510 -10.61 40.46 6.49
CA GLY A 510 -12.00 40.77 6.79
C GLY A 510 -13.03 39.76 6.31
N THR A 511 -12.63 38.72 5.57
CA THR A 511 -13.49 37.57 5.28
C THR A 511 -13.45 36.62 6.49
N ALA A 512 -14.48 36.67 7.32
CA ALA A 512 -14.67 35.63 8.33
C ALA A 512 -15.27 34.41 7.62
N ALA A 513 -14.52 33.34 7.54
CA ALA A 513 -14.94 32.16 6.82
C ALA A 513 -14.57 30.90 7.58
N ALA A 514 -15.56 30.07 7.79
CA ALA A 514 -15.38 28.73 8.36
C ALA A 514 -16.47 27.80 7.82
N ASP A 515 -16.08 26.59 7.52
CA ASP A 515 -17.00 25.51 7.24
C ASP A 515 -17.15 24.59 8.44
N THR A 516 -18.29 23.95 8.54
CA THR A 516 -18.62 23.03 9.61
C THR A 516 -19.11 21.68 9.06
N PHE A 517 -18.81 20.62 9.77
CA PHE A 517 -19.37 19.30 9.50
C PHE A 517 -19.54 18.51 10.81
N THR A 518 -20.30 17.44 10.75
CA THR A 518 -20.48 16.54 11.87
C THR A 518 -19.73 15.24 11.61
N TYR A 519 -18.93 14.81 12.57
CA TYR A 519 -18.25 13.53 12.53
C TYR A 519 -18.90 12.57 13.53
N ASP A 520 -19.43 11.45 13.02
CA ASP A 520 -19.98 10.36 13.82
C ASP A 520 -19.06 9.14 13.73
N PRO A 521 -18.43 8.71 14.83
CA PRO A 521 -17.61 7.49 14.82
C PRO A 521 -18.37 6.21 14.49
N ALA A 522 -19.72 6.19 14.55
CA ALA A 522 -20.53 5.06 14.10
C ALA A 522 -20.53 4.92 12.57
N ASP A 523 -20.39 6.05 11.84
CA ASP A 523 -20.35 6.12 10.39
C ASP A 523 -19.18 6.98 9.90
N PRO A 524 -17.91 6.55 10.14
CA PRO A 524 -16.74 7.35 9.84
C PRO A 524 -16.54 7.52 8.33
N THR A 525 -15.95 8.67 7.93
CA THR A 525 -15.59 8.94 6.53
C THR A 525 -14.76 7.80 5.96
N PRO A 526 -15.19 7.18 4.85
CA PRO A 526 -14.50 6.02 4.30
C PRO A 526 -13.15 6.37 3.64
N TYR A 527 -12.19 5.48 3.83
CA TYR A 527 -11.06 5.32 2.94
C TYR A 527 -11.37 4.17 1.98
N LEU A 528 -11.28 4.43 0.69
CA LEU A 528 -11.64 3.44 -0.31
C LEU A 528 -10.48 2.43 -0.46
N ILE A 529 -10.57 1.35 0.27
CA ILE A 529 -9.69 0.20 0.18
C ILE A 529 -10.54 -1.07 0.09
N ASP A 530 -10.11 -2.04 -0.68
CA ASP A 530 -10.74 -3.35 -0.61
C ASP A 530 -10.34 -4.00 0.73
N SER A 531 -11.31 -4.24 1.60
CA SER A 531 -11.08 -4.84 2.92
C SER A 531 -10.51 -6.27 2.87
N ARG A 532 -10.44 -6.86 1.70
CA ARG A 532 -9.84 -8.18 1.45
C ARG A 532 -8.46 -8.09 0.81
N GLU A 533 -8.15 -6.97 0.17
CA GLU A 533 -6.81 -6.58 -0.25
C GLU A 533 -6.36 -5.44 0.65
N LEU A 534 -5.76 -5.79 1.75
CA LEU A 534 -5.28 -4.84 2.78
C LEU A 534 -4.13 -3.96 2.33
N GLU A 535 -3.65 -4.21 1.13
CA GLU A 535 -2.70 -3.36 0.47
C GLU A 535 -3.43 -2.20 -0.21
N GLU A 536 -2.84 -1.03 -0.19
CA GLU A 536 -3.40 0.17 -0.79
C GLU A 536 -3.83 -0.08 -2.22
N SER A 537 -5.09 0.18 -2.48
CA SER A 537 -5.58 0.26 -3.86
C SER A 537 -5.06 1.53 -4.48
N LEU A 538 -4.57 1.41 -5.70
CA LEU A 538 -4.08 2.56 -6.45
C LEU A 538 -5.26 3.38 -6.98
N ASN A 539 -5.12 4.69 -6.90
CA ASN A 539 -5.97 5.66 -7.59
C ASN A 539 -7.47 5.41 -7.42
N GLU A 540 -7.92 5.27 -6.17
CA GLU A 540 -9.34 5.11 -5.89
C GLU A 540 -10.16 6.31 -6.36
N ASP A 541 -11.32 6.02 -6.98
CA ASP A 541 -12.26 7.05 -7.44
C ASP A 541 -13.13 7.56 -6.28
N TYR A 542 -12.90 8.79 -5.89
CA TYR A 542 -13.62 9.48 -4.83
C TYR A 542 -14.75 10.38 -5.33
N THR A 543 -15.12 10.32 -6.61
CA THR A 543 -16.12 11.21 -7.22
C THR A 543 -17.44 11.17 -6.46
N GLU A 544 -18.00 9.98 -6.29
CA GLU A 544 -19.30 9.81 -5.61
C GLU A 544 -19.22 10.14 -4.12
N LEU A 545 -18.13 9.71 -3.45
CA LEU A 545 -17.93 10.01 -2.04
C LEU A 545 -17.89 11.51 -1.79
N ASN A 546 -17.12 12.24 -2.58
CA ASN A 546 -17.00 13.69 -2.48
C ASN A 546 -18.31 14.41 -2.84
N ALA A 547 -19.18 13.84 -3.66
CA ALA A 547 -20.46 14.43 -4.05
C ALA A 547 -21.57 14.20 -3.02
N THR A 548 -21.50 13.13 -2.22
CA THR A 548 -22.62 12.66 -1.39
C THR A 548 -22.39 12.75 0.11
N ARG A 549 -21.16 12.51 0.60
CA ARG A 549 -20.83 12.55 2.03
C ARG A 549 -20.77 14.00 2.53
N ARG A 550 -21.36 14.24 3.71
CA ARG A 550 -21.42 15.57 4.35
C ARG A 550 -20.55 15.67 5.60
N ASP A 551 -19.80 14.62 5.92
CA ASP A 551 -18.84 14.55 7.01
C ASP A 551 -17.40 14.87 6.57
N ALA A 552 -17.27 15.49 5.40
CA ALA A 552 -16.04 16.02 4.84
C ALA A 552 -16.29 17.39 4.20
N LEU A 553 -15.22 18.19 4.10
CA LEU A 553 -15.19 19.46 3.36
C LEU A 553 -14.37 19.27 2.08
N VAL A 554 -14.86 19.77 0.96
CA VAL A 554 -14.29 19.54 -0.36
C VAL A 554 -13.99 20.88 -1.04
N PHE A 555 -12.73 21.10 -1.41
CA PHE A 555 -12.27 22.33 -2.05
C PHE A 555 -11.59 21.98 -3.38
N THR A 556 -12.02 22.61 -4.47
CA THR A 556 -11.57 22.27 -5.82
C THR A 556 -11.03 23.51 -6.53
N SER A 557 -9.88 23.39 -7.21
CA SER A 557 -9.29 24.49 -7.97
C SER A 557 -10.04 24.77 -9.28
N ALA A 558 -9.77 25.92 -9.91
CA ALA A 558 -10.05 26.12 -11.33
C ALA A 558 -9.31 25.06 -12.17
N PRO A 559 -9.77 24.77 -13.40
CA PRO A 559 -9.03 23.90 -14.32
C PRO A 559 -7.62 24.46 -14.55
N LEU A 560 -6.63 23.59 -14.50
CA LEU A 560 -5.25 23.95 -14.79
C LEU A 560 -5.14 24.37 -16.26
N THR A 561 -4.49 25.50 -16.51
CA THR A 561 -4.25 26.02 -17.87
C THR A 561 -2.93 25.51 -18.47
N ARG A 562 -2.05 24.96 -17.63
CA ARG A 562 -0.75 24.37 -17.96
C ARG A 562 -0.48 23.18 -17.05
N PRO A 563 0.41 22.26 -17.44
CA PRO A 563 0.79 21.16 -16.56
C PRO A 563 1.34 21.68 -15.22
N LEU A 564 0.96 21.05 -14.13
CA LEU A 564 1.48 21.31 -12.78
C LEU A 564 2.19 20.07 -12.29
N GLU A 565 3.50 20.14 -12.14
CA GLU A 565 4.29 19.05 -11.55
C GLU A 565 4.45 19.27 -10.05
N VAL A 566 4.13 18.23 -9.27
CA VAL A 566 4.33 18.17 -7.82
C VAL A 566 5.25 16.99 -7.53
N THR A 567 6.49 17.28 -7.12
CA THR A 567 7.48 16.25 -6.79
C THR A 567 8.19 16.61 -5.49
N GLY A 568 7.95 15.84 -4.43
CA GLY A 568 8.52 16.07 -3.12
C GLY A 568 7.55 15.82 -1.98
N GLU A 569 7.94 16.31 -0.79
CA GLU A 569 7.17 16.22 0.45
C GLU A 569 6.05 17.26 0.45
N MET A 570 4.84 16.80 0.74
CA MET A 570 3.65 17.64 0.85
C MET A 570 3.27 17.80 2.31
N THR A 571 2.82 19.00 2.69
CA THR A 571 2.34 19.27 4.05
C THR A 571 1.05 20.08 4.00
N ALA A 572 0.27 20.02 5.06
CA ALA A 572 -0.89 20.90 5.19
C ALA A 572 -0.92 21.54 6.58
N ARG A 573 -1.47 22.74 6.65
CA ARG A 573 -1.84 23.40 7.90
C ARG A 573 -3.33 23.64 7.93
N VAL A 574 -4.01 22.95 8.86
CA VAL A 574 -5.46 23.08 9.07
C VAL A 574 -5.72 23.83 10.36
N TRP A 575 -6.40 24.96 10.26
CA TRP A 575 -6.88 25.72 11.40
C TRP A 575 -8.29 25.23 11.75
N ALA A 576 -8.44 24.61 12.90
CA ALA A 576 -9.70 23.96 13.24
C ALA A 576 -10.02 23.94 14.73
N ALA A 577 -11.30 23.76 15.02
CA ALA A 577 -11.84 23.54 16.36
C ALA A 577 -12.84 22.40 16.36
N THR A 578 -12.88 21.66 17.45
CA THR A 578 -13.88 20.63 17.76
C THR A 578 -14.56 20.94 19.07
N ASP A 579 -15.80 20.49 19.28
CA ASP A 579 -16.50 20.56 20.54
C ASP A 579 -16.16 19.41 21.51
N ARG A 580 -15.12 18.63 21.18
CA ARG A 580 -14.66 17.46 21.94
C ARG A 580 -13.23 17.62 22.44
N HIS A 581 -12.80 16.67 23.30
CA HIS A 581 -11.46 16.66 23.89
C HIS A 581 -10.40 16.04 23.01
N ASP A 582 -10.82 15.29 21.97
CA ASP A 582 -9.96 14.75 20.92
C ASP A 582 -10.78 14.55 19.64
N THR A 583 -10.10 14.49 18.52
CA THR A 583 -10.63 14.14 17.20
C THR A 583 -9.46 13.89 16.28
N ASP A 584 -9.72 13.47 15.04
CA ASP A 584 -8.70 13.43 13.98
C ASP A 584 -8.98 14.50 12.93
N TRP A 585 -7.91 15.01 12.33
CA TRP A 585 -7.96 15.85 11.14
C TRP A 585 -7.23 15.15 10.03
N THR A 586 -7.94 14.85 8.97
CA THR A 586 -7.38 14.21 7.77
C THR A 586 -7.43 15.17 6.60
N ILE A 587 -6.48 15.01 5.70
CA ILE A 587 -6.45 15.71 4.43
C ILE A 587 -6.14 14.72 3.32
N MET A 588 -6.80 14.86 2.17
CA MET A 588 -6.55 14.07 0.99
C MET A 588 -6.40 14.98 -0.22
N LEU A 589 -5.33 14.79 -0.98
CA LEU A 589 -5.12 15.44 -2.28
C LEU A 589 -5.65 14.51 -3.38
N LEU A 590 -6.44 15.05 -4.28
CA LEU A 590 -7.01 14.32 -5.42
C LEU A 590 -6.70 15.05 -6.74
N ASP A 591 -6.56 14.27 -7.80
CA ASP A 591 -6.56 14.72 -9.19
C ASP A 591 -7.97 14.60 -9.75
N VAL A 592 -8.57 15.71 -10.15
CA VAL A 592 -9.90 15.74 -10.77
C VAL A 592 -9.75 15.87 -12.28
N PHE A 593 -10.19 14.88 -13.00
CA PHE A 593 -10.15 14.78 -14.44
C PHE A 593 -11.19 15.71 -15.12
N PRO A 594 -11.04 16.03 -16.40
CA PRO A 594 -11.98 16.90 -17.11
C PRO A 594 -13.42 16.41 -17.14
N ASP A 595 -13.65 15.09 -17.03
CA ASP A 595 -14.98 14.48 -16.96
C ASP A 595 -15.60 14.48 -15.54
N GLY A 596 -14.86 14.98 -14.55
CA GLY A 596 -15.27 15.09 -13.15
C GLY A 596 -14.85 13.91 -12.26
N HIS A 597 -14.31 12.86 -12.83
CA HIS A 597 -13.71 11.76 -12.09
C HIS A 597 -12.57 12.24 -11.18
N ALA A 598 -12.46 11.74 -9.96
CA ALA A 598 -11.52 12.23 -8.96
C ALA A 598 -10.72 11.08 -8.35
N GLU A 599 -9.42 11.03 -8.62
CA GLU A 599 -8.51 10.00 -8.09
C GLU A 599 -7.67 10.52 -6.93
N ARG A 600 -7.47 9.66 -5.93
CA ARG A 600 -6.57 9.95 -4.81
C ARG A 600 -5.11 10.03 -5.28
N VAL A 601 -4.42 11.07 -4.87
CA VAL A 601 -2.97 11.21 -5.04
C VAL A 601 -2.26 10.81 -3.75
N GLN A 602 -2.58 11.50 -2.65
CA GLN A 602 -2.03 11.21 -1.34
C GLN A 602 -2.98 11.68 -0.23
N ASP A 603 -2.71 11.21 0.98
CA ASP A 603 -3.47 11.58 2.18
C ASP A 603 -2.56 11.73 3.40
N GLY A 604 -3.07 12.35 4.44
CA GLY A 604 -2.40 12.50 5.72
C GLY A 604 -3.38 12.65 6.88
N LEU A 605 -2.88 12.43 8.09
CA LEU A 605 -3.66 12.50 9.31
C LEU A 605 -2.85 13.09 10.47
N VAL A 606 -3.53 13.87 11.30
CA VAL A 606 -3.06 14.22 12.63
C VAL A 606 -4.16 13.95 13.67
N ARG A 607 -3.84 13.20 14.72
CA ARG A 607 -4.73 13.05 15.88
C ARG A 607 -4.54 14.25 16.77
N ALA A 608 -5.62 14.98 17.09
CA ALA A 608 -5.59 16.30 17.71
C ALA A 608 -4.83 16.34 19.04
N ARG A 609 -4.91 15.26 19.85
CA ARG A 609 -4.14 15.15 21.11
C ARG A 609 -2.62 15.07 20.87
N PHE A 610 -2.18 14.59 19.70
CA PHE A 610 -0.76 14.45 19.34
C PHE A 610 -0.20 15.63 18.55
N ARG A 611 -0.96 16.71 18.35
CA ARG A 611 -0.57 17.89 17.53
C ARG A 611 0.80 18.51 17.90
N ASN A 612 1.24 18.34 19.16
CA ASN A 612 2.51 18.91 19.63
C ASN A 612 3.58 17.85 19.90
N SER A 613 3.18 16.60 20.17
CA SER A 613 4.12 15.53 20.54
C SER A 613 3.44 14.17 20.41
N LEU A 614 4.08 13.25 19.72
CA LEU A 614 3.64 11.85 19.65
C LEU A 614 3.88 11.08 20.96
N SER A 615 4.78 11.58 21.81
CA SER A 615 5.13 10.93 23.09
C SER A 615 4.28 11.42 24.26
N THR A 616 3.78 12.66 24.19
CA THR A 616 3.04 13.29 25.27
C THR A 616 1.76 13.90 24.72
N PRO A 617 0.69 13.10 24.62
CA PRO A 617 -0.60 13.58 24.11
C PRO A 617 -1.20 14.62 25.07
N VAL A 618 -1.75 15.68 24.49
CA VAL A 618 -2.45 16.74 25.24
C VAL A 618 -3.84 16.93 24.66
N PRO A 619 -4.91 16.66 25.43
CA PRO A 619 -6.28 16.88 24.98
C PRO A 619 -6.49 18.29 24.43
N VAL A 620 -7.38 18.47 23.49
CA VAL A 620 -7.78 19.79 23.00
C VAL A 620 -8.84 20.36 23.96
N VAL A 621 -8.88 21.68 24.02
CA VAL A 621 -9.95 22.40 24.75
C VAL A 621 -11.12 22.54 23.78
N PRO A 622 -12.32 22.05 24.11
CA PRO A 622 -13.50 22.16 23.27
C PRO A 622 -13.77 23.60 22.83
N GLY A 623 -14.00 23.80 21.54
CA GLY A 623 -14.27 25.10 20.90
C GLY A 623 -13.05 25.98 20.66
N ARG A 624 -11.87 25.64 21.20
CA ARG A 624 -10.64 26.40 20.95
C ARG A 624 -10.06 26.06 19.58
N VAL A 625 -9.67 27.09 18.83
CA VAL A 625 -9.00 26.94 17.55
C VAL A 625 -7.52 26.61 17.75
N TYR A 626 -7.03 25.63 16.98
CA TYR A 626 -5.63 25.22 16.92
C TYR A 626 -5.18 25.14 15.46
N ALA A 627 -3.88 25.33 15.24
CA ALA A 627 -3.24 24.93 14.00
C ALA A 627 -2.81 23.46 14.09
N TYR A 628 -3.17 22.69 13.08
CA TYR A 628 -2.76 21.29 12.94
C TYR A 628 -1.87 21.17 11.72
N ASP A 629 -0.61 20.80 11.93
CA ASP A 629 0.33 20.50 10.86
C ASP A 629 0.20 19.02 10.53
N ILE A 630 -0.06 18.72 9.27
CA ILE A 630 -0.31 17.36 8.76
C ILE A 630 0.74 17.06 7.69
N ASP A 631 1.45 15.94 7.87
CA ASP A 631 2.26 15.35 6.84
C ASP A 631 1.35 14.67 5.80
N VAL A 632 1.45 15.08 4.55
CA VAL A 632 0.66 14.54 3.42
C VAL A 632 1.56 13.66 2.54
N TRP A 633 2.73 13.27 3.06
CA TRP A 633 3.72 12.41 2.43
C TRP A 633 4.31 12.95 1.13
N PHE A 634 4.81 12.04 0.30
CA PHE A 634 5.57 12.34 -0.90
C PHE A 634 4.79 11.92 -2.15
N THR A 635 5.03 12.60 -3.25
CA THR A 635 4.59 12.16 -4.58
C THR A 635 5.57 12.65 -5.64
N SER A 636 5.46 12.07 -6.83
CA SER A 636 6.03 12.61 -8.07
C SER A 636 4.96 12.49 -9.15
N MET A 637 4.28 13.61 -9.44
CA MET A 637 3.11 13.61 -10.31
C MET A 637 2.96 14.90 -11.09
N VAL A 638 2.55 14.77 -12.34
CA VAL A 638 2.12 15.86 -13.21
C VAL A 638 0.61 15.83 -13.35
N PHE A 639 -0.02 16.93 -12.98
CA PHE A 639 -1.43 17.19 -13.25
C PHE A 639 -1.54 17.87 -14.62
N PRO A 640 -2.21 17.24 -15.61
CA PRO A 640 -2.32 17.80 -16.96
C PRO A 640 -3.20 19.06 -17.04
N PRO A 641 -3.11 19.85 -18.14
CA PRO A 641 -4.07 20.92 -18.40
C PRO A 641 -5.51 20.37 -18.47
N GLY A 642 -6.46 21.15 -17.94
CA GLY A 642 -7.86 20.76 -17.84
C GLY A 642 -8.20 19.98 -16.57
N HIS A 643 -7.24 19.34 -15.93
CA HIS A 643 -7.40 18.73 -14.60
C HIS A 643 -7.53 19.81 -13.52
N ARG A 644 -8.00 19.41 -12.33
CA ARG A 644 -8.11 20.28 -11.16
C ARG A 644 -7.49 19.61 -9.94
N LEU A 645 -6.87 20.39 -9.09
CA LEU A 645 -6.53 19.94 -7.75
C LEU A 645 -7.80 19.93 -6.88
N ARG A 646 -7.96 18.90 -6.07
CA ARG A 646 -9.00 18.87 -5.04
C ARG A 646 -8.39 18.49 -3.71
N VAL A 647 -8.85 19.13 -2.65
CA VAL A 647 -8.52 18.78 -1.27
C VAL A 647 -9.81 18.41 -0.55
N SER A 648 -9.80 17.27 0.15
CA SER A 648 -10.86 16.86 1.07
C SER A 648 -10.31 16.86 2.49
N ILE A 649 -11.05 17.48 3.44
CA ILE A 649 -10.74 17.53 4.87
C ILE A 649 -11.86 16.82 5.63
N ALA A 650 -11.51 15.84 6.48
CA ALA A 650 -12.45 15.07 7.27
C ALA A 650 -11.90 14.76 8.66
N SER A 651 -12.62 13.96 9.45
CA SER A 651 -12.18 13.48 10.75
C SER A 651 -11.96 11.97 10.81
N ALA A 652 -11.96 11.31 9.67
CA ALA A 652 -11.60 9.91 9.52
C ALA A 652 -11.15 9.58 8.11
N LEU A 653 -10.35 8.53 7.98
CA LEU A 653 -10.06 7.77 6.75
C LEU A 653 -10.11 6.29 7.15
N PHE A 654 -11.33 5.81 7.42
CA PHE A 654 -11.55 4.47 7.95
C PHE A 654 -11.76 3.46 6.80
N PRO A 655 -11.15 2.28 6.79
CA PRO A 655 -10.40 1.64 7.89
C PRO A 655 -8.88 1.79 7.84
N LYS A 656 -8.32 2.66 6.99
CA LYS A 656 -6.85 2.87 6.96
C LYS A 656 -6.32 3.23 8.34
N TYR A 657 -7.01 4.16 9.01
CA TYR A 657 -6.75 4.54 10.39
C TYR A 657 -7.95 4.22 11.28
N ALA A 658 -7.67 3.85 12.53
CA ALA A 658 -8.72 3.67 13.53
C ALA A 658 -9.50 4.97 13.72
N ARG A 659 -10.82 4.88 13.66
CA ARG A 659 -11.69 6.01 13.95
C ARG A 659 -11.43 6.59 15.33
N ASN A 660 -11.29 7.90 15.44
CA ASN A 660 -11.22 8.56 16.72
C ASN A 660 -12.59 8.49 17.41
N LEU A 661 -12.61 8.12 18.69
CA LEU A 661 -13.86 8.02 19.45
C LEU A 661 -14.33 9.39 20.01
N ASN A 662 -13.57 10.47 19.74
CA ASN A 662 -13.82 11.84 20.18
C ASN A 662 -13.85 12.01 21.72
N THR A 663 -13.31 11.03 22.44
CA THR A 663 -13.22 11.02 23.91
C THR A 663 -11.80 11.34 24.37
N ASN A 664 -11.62 11.54 25.68
CA ASN A 664 -10.29 11.65 26.28
C ASN A 664 -9.76 10.29 26.78
N GLY A 665 -10.36 9.19 26.37
CA GLY A 665 -10.04 7.85 26.82
C GLY A 665 -8.92 7.16 26.02
N ASN A 666 -8.83 5.84 26.20
CA ASN A 666 -7.98 4.95 25.44
C ASN A 666 -8.78 4.33 24.30
N TYR A 667 -8.64 4.86 23.11
CA TYR A 667 -9.45 4.47 21.93
C TYR A 667 -9.16 3.04 21.43
N GLU A 668 -8.04 2.43 21.79
CA GLU A 668 -7.78 1.01 21.48
C GLU A 668 -8.60 0.07 22.40
N ARG A 669 -8.93 0.53 23.61
CA ARG A 669 -9.59 -0.27 24.65
C ARG A 669 -11.00 0.19 24.96
N ASP A 670 -11.38 1.41 24.59
CA ASP A 670 -12.70 1.95 24.85
C ASP A 670 -13.75 1.42 23.88
N THR A 671 -15.00 1.38 24.37
CA THR A 671 -16.16 0.96 23.58
C THR A 671 -17.16 2.09 23.34
N THR A 672 -16.97 3.22 24.02
CA THR A 672 -17.86 4.38 23.94
C THR A 672 -17.26 5.45 23.05
N PHE A 673 -18.10 6.10 22.26
CA PHE A 673 -17.74 7.22 21.41
C PHE A 673 -18.81 8.32 21.47
N VAL A 674 -18.45 9.51 21.01
CA VAL A 674 -19.35 10.65 20.95
C VAL A 674 -19.24 11.34 19.58
N VAL A 675 -20.36 11.86 19.11
CA VAL A 675 -20.42 12.66 17.88
C VAL A 675 -19.70 13.98 18.12
N ALA A 676 -18.91 14.45 17.16
CA ALA A 676 -18.20 15.72 17.21
C ALA A 676 -18.72 16.71 16.16
N HIS A 677 -18.83 17.99 16.57
CA HIS A 677 -19.09 19.08 15.63
C HIS A 677 -17.78 19.80 15.34
N GLN A 678 -17.40 19.74 14.09
CA GLN A 678 -16.13 20.21 13.58
C GLN A 678 -16.28 21.57 12.91
N ARG A 679 -15.25 22.41 13.06
CA ARG A 679 -15.17 23.71 12.40
C ARG A 679 -13.77 23.92 11.84
N VAL A 680 -13.66 24.14 10.53
CA VAL A 680 -12.41 24.47 9.84
C VAL A 680 -12.45 25.94 9.41
N LEU A 681 -11.42 26.69 9.80
CA LEU A 681 -11.31 28.10 9.52
C LEU A 681 -10.42 28.32 8.29
N HIS A 682 -10.78 29.33 7.51
CA HIS A 682 -10.01 29.71 6.32
C HIS A 682 -10.04 31.23 6.07
N ASP A 683 -10.13 32.04 7.15
CA ASP A 683 -9.97 33.47 7.10
C ASP A 683 -8.47 33.89 7.03
N ALA A 684 -8.21 35.19 6.88
CA ALA A 684 -6.84 35.72 6.77
C ALA A 684 -5.99 35.50 8.04
N ALA A 685 -6.61 35.35 9.22
CA ALA A 685 -5.91 35.07 10.48
C ALA A 685 -5.65 33.56 10.66
N HIS A 686 -6.45 32.72 10.01
CA HIS A 686 -6.41 31.27 10.09
C HIS A 686 -6.38 30.65 8.66
N PRO A 687 -5.33 30.92 7.87
CA PRO A 687 -5.27 30.54 6.46
C PRO A 687 -4.95 29.04 6.31
N THR A 688 -5.99 28.20 6.36
CA THR A 688 -5.86 26.76 6.08
C THR A 688 -5.39 26.56 4.64
N HIS A 689 -4.36 25.71 4.47
CA HIS A 689 -3.73 25.46 3.17
C HIS A 689 -3.02 24.12 3.10
N ILE A 690 -2.85 23.61 1.89
CA ILE A 690 -1.88 22.57 1.56
C ILE A 690 -0.66 23.22 0.89
N THR A 691 0.53 22.75 1.23
CA THR A 691 1.80 23.18 0.63
C THR A 691 2.30 22.07 -0.28
N LEU A 692 2.46 22.38 -1.56
CA LEU A 692 2.91 21.45 -2.59
C LEU A 692 4.30 21.83 -3.08
N PRO A 693 5.23 20.85 -3.25
CA PRO A 693 6.55 21.05 -3.84
C PRO A 693 6.42 21.13 -5.38
N VAL A 694 6.09 22.30 -5.89
CA VAL A 694 5.89 22.51 -7.33
C VAL A 694 7.25 22.59 -8.04
N ILE A 695 7.39 21.82 -9.11
CA ILE A 695 8.56 21.83 -9.98
C ILE A 695 8.27 22.79 -11.16
N PRO A 696 9.09 23.81 -11.37
CA PRO A 696 8.99 24.67 -12.55
C PRO A 696 9.22 23.88 -13.84
N ARG A 697 8.35 24.05 -14.81
CA ARG A 697 8.40 23.41 -16.13
C ARG A 697 8.58 24.44 -17.23
#